data_bfd2dff8328054ab19db739853ab96ac
#
_entry.id   bfd2dff8328054ab19db739853ab96ac
#
_cell.length_a   1.000
_cell.length_b   1.000
_cell.length_c   1.000
_cell.angle_alpha   90.00
_cell.angle_beta   90.00
_cell.angle_gamma   90.00
#
_symmetry.space_group_name_H-M   'P 1'
#
loop_
_entity.id
_entity.type
_entity.pdbx_description
1 polymer ?
#
loop_
_entity_poly.entity_id
_entity_poly.type
_entity_poly.pdbx_seq_one_letter_code
_entity_poly.pdbx_strand_id
1 'polypeptide(L)'
;MRHVVFGLVCALVIGIFAWSAESGFLELMSPRAEDSYYNLLVQGFRAGQLNVKREAPPGLAQLADPYDPAINASYVWDTRYLSYEMSYYKGKLYLYFGVTPALVLFWPYVALTGHYLLHKNAVVIFYASGFLIAAGLLRVVWRRYFPEVSVWVVTVGILTLGLATGILEDLSRCDVHEVPVSCGYAFTMLALAAIWGALREPKRQVLWLLMASLAYGLAVGSRQSLLFGIIILLLPVAQAWRAATEPGSRRRVGLLLAAAVGPAMLIGLGLMLYNVLRFDSPFEFGWHYQMTSGKQNAVQQFSLHYLWFNFRFYFLEPMRWSGHFPFLQAVPLSPLPSGYGGVGERYSGILSNYPLVWLALAAPLVWRDRPREVVSVLRWFMAAVFLLFVVCALTLCLFFIGSSKYELDFLPALMLLAVMGILGLERALMGLPVWRRIVRWGWCLLLIYSVAFNLLASVEAHAMANYFAGNSLLNRGRVDEAVEHFQKALALQPESAAFHVSLGYAYCQAGRVDESIIQFQKALEIQPDSAEVHNGLGFSLFQMGRVNEAITHFQRALAIDPDFAKAHNNLGYILFQMGRMNEAITHFQTALEINPNYAEAHYDLGNCLLQIGRVDEAIVHYRKAIELQPSLLPAYNGLADAFRQKGMAAEAMACYQKAIELQPQFIPAQINLAWMLATWPEPSVRNGGKAVALAGQANQFSKGKDPLILRTLAAAYAETGRFPEAVLTASQALALAVAQSNPGLTNALQTEIGLYQANSPCRSTNN
;
A
#
# COMPACT_ATOMS: atom_id res chain seq x y z
N MET A 1 -2.29 39.86 -24.14
CA MET A 1 -1.25 39.58 -23.16
C MET A 1 -1.78 38.97 -21.84
N ARG A 2 -2.68 39.64 -21.07
CA ARG A 2 -3.20 39.14 -19.77
C ARG A 2 -3.85 37.74 -19.82
N HIS A 3 -4.53 37.37 -20.92
CA HIS A 3 -5.15 36.05 -21.08
C HIS A 3 -4.14 34.96 -21.39
N VAL A 4 -3.10 35.29 -22.14
CA VAL A 4 -2.03 34.37 -22.51
C VAL A 4 -1.22 33.98 -21.28
N VAL A 5 -0.84 34.96 -20.45
CA VAL A 5 -0.11 34.72 -19.19
C VAL A 5 -0.92 33.78 -18.25
N PHE A 6 -2.21 34.08 -18.09
CA PHE A 6 -3.11 33.28 -17.28
C PHE A 6 -3.19 31.83 -17.80
N GLY A 7 -3.35 31.64 -19.11
CA GLY A 7 -3.40 30.32 -19.73
C GLY A 7 -2.09 29.53 -19.59
N LEU A 8 -0.94 30.22 -19.80
CA LEU A 8 0.38 29.58 -19.67
C LEU A 8 0.65 29.12 -18.25
N VAL A 9 0.26 29.89 -17.22
CA VAL A 9 0.45 29.50 -15.82
C VAL A 9 -0.44 28.30 -15.47
N CYS A 10 -1.70 28.30 -15.92
CA CYS A 10 -2.57 27.14 -15.73
C CYS A 10 -1.99 25.88 -16.41
N ALA A 11 -1.49 26.02 -17.64
CA ALA A 11 -0.87 24.92 -18.38
C ALA A 11 0.39 24.39 -17.67
N LEU A 12 1.22 25.29 -17.12
CA LEU A 12 2.40 24.92 -16.33
C LEU A 12 2.00 24.09 -15.09
N VAL A 13 1.02 24.55 -14.33
CA VAL A 13 0.53 23.83 -13.12
C VAL A 13 -0.01 22.46 -13.49
N ILE A 14 -0.81 22.36 -14.55
CA ILE A 14 -1.35 21.06 -15.02
C ILE A 14 -0.22 20.14 -15.51
N GLY A 15 0.80 20.68 -16.18
CA GLY A 15 1.99 19.94 -16.57
C GLY A 15 2.74 19.35 -15.37
N ILE A 16 2.86 20.14 -14.29
CA ILE A 16 3.45 19.67 -13.02
C ILE A 16 2.56 18.57 -12.39
N PHE A 17 1.23 18.71 -12.42
CA PHE A 17 0.31 17.67 -11.93
C PHE A 17 0.50 16.36 -12.69
N ALA A 18 0.55 16.42 -14.03
CA ALA A 18 0.75 15.25 -14.86
C ALA A 18 2.10 14.56 -14.57
N TRP A 19 3.15 15.36 -14.39
CA TRP A 19 4.49 14.86 -14.04
C TRP A 19 4.52 14.23 -12.64
N SER A 20 3.90 14.86 -11.63
CA SER A 20 3.84 14.31 -10.26
C SER A 20 3.08 12.99 -10.19
N ALA A 21 2.11 12.76 -11.08
CA ALA A 21 1.29 11.55 -11.12
C ALA A 21 1.96 10.37 -11.86
N GLU A 22 3.17 10.53 -12.37
CA GLU A 22 3.82 9.51 -13.23
C GLU A 22 4.18 8.23 -12.48
N SER A 23 4.30 8.29 -11.15
CA SER A 23 4.68 7.17 -10.26
C SER A 23 3.58 6.17 -9.91
N GLY A 24 2.36 6.35 -10.38
CA GLY A 24 1.13 5.57 -10.10
C GLY A 24 1.32 4.19 -9.46
N PHE A 25 1.29 4.12 -8.12
CA PHE A 25 1.52 2.89 -7.33
C PHE A 25 0.54 1.76 -7.68
N LEU A 26 -0.75 2.08 -7.87
CA LEU A 26 -1.76 1.07 -8.19
C LEU A 26 -1.56 0.39 -9.55
N GLU A 27 -1.00 1.10 -10.51
CA GLU A 27 -0.78 0.56 -11.85
C GLU A 27 0.37 -0.45 -11.87
N LEU A 28 1.26 -0.37 -10.88
CA LEU A 28 2.30 -1.36 -10.63
C LEU A 28 1.72 -2.66 -10.03
N MET A 29 0.66 -2.52 -9.23
CA MET A 29 -0.04 -3.64 -8.60
C MET A 29 -0.99 -4.33 -9.57
N SER A 30 -1.53 -3.59 -10.54
CA SER A 30 -2.51 -4.04 -11.52
C SER A 30 -2.13 -3.52 -12.91
N PRO A 31 -1.27 -4.21 -13.65
CA PRO A 31 -0.72 -3.74 -14.92
C PRO A 31 -1.80 -3.52 -16.00
N ARG A 32 -3.01 -4.08 -15.80
CA ARG A 32 -4.16 -3.85 -16.67
C ARG A 32 -5.13 -2.90 -15.99
N ALA A 33 -5.48 -1.79 -16.66
CA ALA A 33 -6.45 -0.83 -16.15
C ALA A 33 -7.79 -1.49 -15.75
N GLU A 34 -8.21 -2.51 -16.49
CA GLU A 34 -9.44 -3.28 -16.25
C GLU A 34 -9.48 -3.99 -14.90
N ASP A 35 -8.33 -4.38 -14.34
CA ASP A 35 -8.21 -5.11 -13.08
C ASP A 35 -8.16 -4.18 -11.85
N SER A 36 -8.25 -2.88 -12.03
CA SER A 36 -8.16 -1.90 -10.96
C SER A 36 -9.53 -1.59 -10.32
N TYR A 37 -9.53 -1.19 -9.05
CA TYR A 37 -10.72 -1.08 -8.18
C TYR A 37 -11.97 -0.42 -8.78
N TYR A 38 -11.86 0.83 -9.29
CA TYR A 38 -13.00 1.54 -9.88
C TYR A 38 -13.44 0.94 -11.22
N ASN A 39 -12.52 0.38 -11.99
CA ASN A 39 -12.85 -0.31 -13.23
C ASN A 39 -13.54 -1.65 -12.97
N LEU A 40 -13.14 -2.40 -11.93
CA LEU A 40 -13.87 -3.60 -11.47
C LEU A 40 -15.29 -3.27 -11.00
N LEU A 41 -15.48 -2.12 -10.34
CA LEU A 41 -16.81 -1.64 -9.95
C LEU A 41 -17.66 -1.31 -11.19
N VAL A 42 -17.09 -0.62 -12.18
CA VAL A 42 -17.78 -0.31 -13.46
C VAL A 42 -18.15 -1.59 -14.21
N GLN A 43 -17.27 -2.60 -14.21
CA GLN A 43 -17.58 -3.91 -14.78
C GLN A 43 -18.74 -4.59 -14.04
N GLY A 44 -18.78 -4.49 -12.70
CA GLY A 44 -19.91 -4.94 -11.90
C GLY A 44 -21.21 -4.27 -12.33
N PHE A 45 -21.23 -2.94 -12.43
CA PHE A 45 -22.40 -2.17 -12.88
C PHE A 45 -22.87 -2.56 -14.28
N ARG A 46 -21.94 -2.77 -15.23
CA ARG A 46 -22.26 -3.24 -16.59
C ARG A 46 -22.84 -4.66 -16.60
N ALA A 47 -22.53 -5.47 -15.60
CA ALA A 47 -23.08 -6.80 -15.40
C ALA A 47 -24.38 -6.80 -14.55
N GLY A 48 -24.93 -5.63 -14.19
CA GLY A 48 -26.12 -5.51 -13.35
C GLY A 48 -25.87 -5.81 -11.87
N GLN A 49 -24.64 -5.70 -11.40
CA GLN A 49 -24.21 -6.01 -10.04
C GLN A 49 -23.72 -4.75 -9.32
N LEU A 50 -23.88 -4.70 -7.98
CA LEU A 50 -23.37 -3.60 -7.15
C LEU A 50 -22.01 -3.92 -6.50
N ASN A 51 -21.58 -5.19 -6.53
CA ASN A 51 -20.25 -5.64 -6.14
C ASN A 51 -19.26 -5.50 -7.28
N VAL A 52 -17.98 -5.50 -6.96
CA VAL A 52 -16.92 -5.55 -7.98
C VAL A 52 -16.99 -6.87 -8.75
N LYS A 53 -16.62 -6.85 -10.04
CA LYS A 53 -16.59 -8.06 -10.87
C LYS A 53 -15.36 -8.90 -10.57
N ARG A 54 -15.30 -9.43 -9.35
CA ARG A 54 -14.24 -10.31 -8.87
C ARG A 54 -14.79 -11.25 -7.83
N GLU A 55 -14.34 -12.50 -7.84
CA GLU A 55 -14.70 -13.49 -6.83
C GLU A 55 -13.92 -13.24 -5.53
N ALA A 56 -14.59 -13.54 -4.41
CA ALA A 56 -13.92 -13.53 -3.12
C ALA A 56 -12.95 -14.73 -3.01
N PRO A 57 -11.86 -14.62 -2.25
CA PRO A 57 -10.94 -15.73 -2.04
C PRO A 57 -11.67 -16.97 -1.51
N PRO A 58 -11.47 -18.17 -2.13
CA PRO A 58 -12.07 -19.40 -1.63
C PRO A 58 -11.55 -19.69 -0.21
N GLY A 59 -12.46 -20.02 0.69
CA GLY A 59 -12.14 -20.25 2.11
C GLY A 59 -12.33 -19.05 3.03
N LEU A 60 -12.38 -17.82 2.50
CA LEU A 60 -12.64 -16.62 3.32
C LEU A 60 -13.97 -16.70 4.09
N ALA A 61 -15.00 -17.26 3.46
CA ALA A 61 -16.32 -17.48 4.08
C ALA A 61 -16.32 -18.53 5.21
N GLN A 62 -15.27 -19.34 5.31
CA GLN A 62 -15.15 -20.42 6.31
C GLN A 62 -14.40 -19.97 7.55
N LEU A 63 -13.81 -18.77 7.55
CA LEU A 63 -13.13 -18.20 8.69
C LEU A 63 -14.12 -17.84 9.79
N ALA A 64 -13.73 -18.04 11.05
CA ALA A 64 -14.54 -17.68 12.22
C ALA A 64 -14.80 -16.17 12.29
N ASP A 65 -13.82 -15.36 11.89
CA ASP A 65 -13.94 -13.92 11.73
C ASP A 65 -13.12 -13.49 10.48
N PRO A 66 -13.77 -13.30 9.32
CA PRO A 66 -13.08 -12.91 8.09
C PRO A 66 -12.50 -11.49 8.15
N TYR A 67 -12.82 -10.71 9.17
CA TYR A 67 -12.35 -9.34 9.36
C TYR A 67 -11.16 -9.23 10.34
N ASP A 68 -10.76 -10.35 10.95
CA ASP A 68 -9.60 -10.39 11.83
C ASP A 68 -8.31 -10.46 11.02
N PRO A 69 -7.44 -9.43 11.06
CA PRO A 69 -6.18 -9.42 10.33
C PRO A 69 -5.25 -10.58 10.67
N ALA A 70 -5.30 -11.11 11.89
CA ALA A 70 -4.48 -12.24 12.29
C ALA A 70 -4.89 -13.56 11.59
N ILE A 71 -6.16 -13.66 11.20
CA ILE A 71 -6.74 -14.86 10.59
C ILE A 71 -6.84 -14.71 9.06
N ASN A 72 -7.14 -13.52 8.56
CA ASN A 72 -7.41 -13.29 7.15
C ASN A 72 -6.17 -12.88 6.31
N ALA A 73 -5.01 -12.68 6.93
CA ALA A 73 -3.82 -12.14 6.25
C ALA A 73 -3.45 -12.90 4.96
N SER A 74 -3.52 -14.24 4.96
CA SER A 74 -3.24 -15.07 3.79
C SER A 74 -4.20 -14.86 2.63
N TYR A 75 -5.42 -14.39 2.91
CA TYR A 75 -6.45 -14.10 1.89
C TYR A 75 -6.41 -12.64 1.43
N VAL A 76 -6.19 -11.71 2.35
CA VAL A 76 -6.16 -10.25 2.07
C VAL A 76 -4.97 -9.90 1.19
N TRP A 77 -3.82 -10.50 1.48
CA TRP A 77 -2.58 -10.25 0.73
C TRP A 77 -2.40 -11.17 -0.48
N ASP A 78 -3.38 -12.07 -0.75
CA ASP A 78 -3.35 -12.91 -1.94
C ASP A 78 -3.58 -12.05 -3.19
N THR A 79 -2.52 -11.87 -3.94
CA THR A 79 -2.47 -11.02 -5.13
C THR A 79 -3.41 -11.46 -6.25
N ARG A 80 -3.84 -12.73 -6.23
CA ARG A 80 -4.81 -13.28 -7.21
C ARG A 80 -6.19 -12.67 -7.03
N TYR A 81 -6.53 -12.24 -5.80
CA TYR A 81 -7.86 -11.77 -5.47
C TYR A 81 -7.95 -10.25 -5.27
N LEU A 82 -6.83 -9.54 -5.09
CA LEU A 82 -6.78 -8.08 -4.87
C LEU A 82 -7.84 -7.63 -3.82
N SER A 83 -7.93 -8.36 -2.71
CA SER A 83 -8.98 -8.14 -1.72
C SER A 83 -8.62 -7.11 -0.64
N TYR A 84 -7.36 -6.67 -0.58
CA TYR A 84 -6.93 -5.60 0.30
C TYR A 84 -7.72 -4.31 0.00
N GLU A 85 -8.12 -3.57 1.04
CA GLU A 85 -8.94 -2.35 0.91
C GLU A 85 -10.31 -2.57 0.25
N MET A 86 -10.85 -3.78 0.28
CA MET A 86 -12.23 -4.07 -0.12
C MET A 86 -13.07 -4.49 1.09
N SER A 87 -14.38 -4.29 0.98
CA SER A 87 -15.34 -4.79 1.96
C SER A 87 -15.85 -6.16 1.51
N TYR A 88 -15.77 -7.14 2.39
CA TYR A 88 -16.33 -8.47 2.18
C TYR A 88 -17.67 -8.60 2.88
N TYR A 89 -18.75 -8.89 2.16
CA TYR A 89 -20.07 -9.05 2.75
C TYR A 89 -20.89 -10.10 1.99
N LYS A 90 -21.43 -11.09 2.71
CA LYS A 90 -22.27 -12.18 2.15
C LYS A 90 -21.64 -12.84 0.91
N GLY A 91 -20.35 -13.18 0.96
CA GLY A 91 -19.66 -13.87 -0.13
C GLY A 91 -19.23 -12.99 -1.30
N LYS A 92 -19.41 -11.67 -1.22
CA LYS A 92 -19.11 -10.73 -2.30
C LYS A 92 -18.13 -9.65 -1.85
N LEU A 93 -17.35 -9.13 -2.80
CA LEU A 93 -16.41 -8.04 -2.60
C LEU A 93 -17.04 -6.71 -3.07
N TYR A 94 -16.93 -5.69 -2.24
CA TYR A 94 -17.44 -4.35 -2.51
C TYR A 94 -16.33 -3.31 -2.34
N LEU A 95 -16.41 -2.25 -3.14
CA LEU A 95 -15.58 -1.06 -2.93
C LEU A 95 -16.24 -0.18 -1.86
N TYR A 96 -15.54 0.11 -0.75
CA TYR A 96 -16.06 0.97 0.32
C TYR A 96 -15.91 2.47 0.03
N PHE A 97 -15.04 2.82 -0.90
CA PHE A 97 -14.88 4.20 -1.36
C PHE A 97 -16.14 4.74 -2.02
N GLY A 98 -16.27 6.07 -2.03
CA GLY A 98 -17.41 6.73 -2.65
C GLY A 98 -17.63 6.32 -4.11
N VAL A 99 -18.89 6.14 -4.49
CA VAL A 99 -19.27 5.65 -5.83
C VAL A 99 -19.20 6.74 -6.92
N THR A 100 -19.18 8.01 -6.54
CA THR A 100 -19.22 9.14 -7.49
C THR A 100 -18.14 9.07 -8.58
N PRO A 101 -16.85 8.80 -8.30
CA PRO A 101 -15.85 8.70 -9.36
C PRO A 101 -16.22 7.68 -10.44
N ALA A 102 -16.76 6.51 -10.04
CA ALA A 102 -17.22 5.49 -10.99
C ALA A 102 -18.29 6.04 -11.93
N LEU A 103 -19.28 6.76 -11.38
CA LEU A 103 -20.44 7.24 -12.14
C LEU A 103 -20.13 8.45 -13.04
N VAL A 104 -19.24 9.36 -12.59
CA VAL A 104 -19.01 10.63 -13.29
C VAL A 104 -17.82 10.59 -14.26
N LEU A 105 -16.89 9.65 -14.11
CA LEU A 105 -15.71 9.60 -14.95
C LEU A 105 -15.43 8.19 -15.50
N PHE A 106 -15.27 7.16 -14.68
CA PHE A 106 -14.85 5.84 -15.15
C PHE A 106 -15.87 5.19 -16.08
N TRP A 107 -17.13 5.15 -15.70
CA TRP A 107 -18.20 4.58 -16.54
C TRP A 107 -18.41 5.38 -17.83
N PRO A 108 -18.60 6.72 -17.81
CA PRO A 108 -18.69 7.50 -19.05
C PRO A 108 -17.46 7.32 -19.96
N TYR A 109 -16.26 7.28 -19.40
CA TYR A 109 -15.04 7.07 -20.17
C TYR A 109 -15.06 5.73 -20.91
N VAL A 110 -15.37 4.62 -20.20
CA VAL A 110 -15.49 3.29 -20.82
C VAL A 110 -16.62 3.25 -21.86
N ALA A 111 -17.75 3.90 -21.58
CA ALA A 111 -18.89 3.94 -22.49
C ALA A 111 -18.57 4.67 -23.80
N LEU A 112 -17.74 5.71 -23.75
CA LEU A 112 -17.38 6.55 -24.90
C LEU A 112 -16.17 6.00 -25.68
N THR A 113 -15.18 5.43 -25.00
CA THR A 113 -13.90 5.05 -25.62
C THR A 113 -13.73 3.55 -25.82
N GLY A 114 -14.51 2.73 -25.12
CA GLY A 114 -14.33 1.28 -25.04
C GLY A 114 -13.12 0.82 -24.19
N HIS A 115 -12.32 1.75 -23.66
CA HIS A 115 -11.13 1.46 -22.88
C HIS A 115 -11.32 1.81 -21.40
N TYR A 116 -10.58 1.13 -20.51
CA TYR A 116 -10.58 1.41 -19.08
C TYR A 116 -9.60 2.53 -18.73
N LEU A 117 -10.01 3.42 -17.81
CA LEU A 117 -9.22 4.58 -17.39
C LEU A 117 -8.25 4.18 -16.27
N LEU A 118 -6.99 4.58 -16.40
CA LEU A 118 -6.00 4.45 -15.32
C LEU A 118 -6.33 5.39 -14.14
N HIS A 119 -6.10 4.94 -12.91
CA HIS A 119 -6.40 5.74 -11.70
C HIS A 119 -5.61 7.05 -11.68
N LYS A 120 -4.31 7.03 -12.01
CA LYS A 120 -3.48 8.24 -12.07
C LYS A 120 -4.06 9.29 -13.04
N ASN A 121 -4.58 8.85 -14.19
CA ASN A 121 -5.19 9.75 -15.14
C ASN A 121 -6.49 10.36 -14.58
N ALA A 122 -7.28 9.55 -13.86
CA ALA A 122 -8.50 10.05 -13.20
C ALA A 122 -8.18 11.10 -12.12
N VAL A 123 -7.16 10.86 -11.30
CA VAL A 123 -6.70 11.80 -10.26
C VAL A 123 -6.24 13.12 -10.88
N VAL A 124 -5.42 13.06 -11.95
CA VAL A 124 -4.98 14.27 -12.70
C VAL A 124 -6.16 15.02 -13.29
N ILE A 125 -7.12 14.33 -13.91
CA ILE A 125 -8.31 14.95 -14.51
C ILE A 125 -9.12 15.70 -13.45
N PHE A 126 -9.38 15.08 -12.29
CA PHE A 126 -10.13 15.72 -11.22
C PHE A 126 -9.39 16.92 -10.63
N TYR A 127 -8.09 16.78 -10.28
CA TYR A 127 -7.32 17.91 -9.74
C TYR A 127 -7.18 19.06 -10.75
N ALA A 128 -6.89 18.76 -12.01
CA ALA A 128 -6.81 19.78 -13.06
C ALA A 128 -8.15 20.51 -13.24
N SER A 129 -9.27 19.77 -13.23
CA SER A 129 -10.61 20.32 -13.33
C SER A 129 -10.93 21.25 -12.16
N GLY A 130 -10.72 20.81 -10.93
CA GLY A 130 -10.95 21.59 -9.73
C GLY A 130 -10.05 22.84 -9.68
N PHE A 131 -8.78 22.70 -10.04
CA PHE A 131 -7.82 23.81 -10.14
C PHE A 131 -8.26 24.85 -11.18
N LEU A 132 -8.68 24.43 -12.38
CA LEU A 132 -9.15 25.36 -13.43
C LEU A 132 -10.41 26.11 -12.99
N ILE A 133 -11.32 25.44 -12.27
CA ILE A 133 -12.51 26.09 -11.70
C ILE A 133 -12.09 27.13 -10.65
N ALA A 134 -11.19 26.80 -9.74
CA ALA A 134 -10.68 27.71 -8.70
C ALA A 134 -9.96 28.93 -9.33
N ALA A 135 -9.10 28.70 -10.33
CA ALA A 135 -8.42 29.75 -11.07
C ALA A 135 -9.41 30.66 -11.83
N GLY A 136 -10.44 30.07 -12.47
CA GLY A 136 -11.53 30.78 -13.13
C GLY A 136 -12.31 31.65 -12.14
N LEU A 137 -12.64 31.12 -10.97
CA LEU A 137 -13.31 31.84 -9.89
C LEU A 137 -12.46 33.03 -9.41
N LEU A 138 -11.16 32.82 -9.14
CA LEU A 138 -10.22 33.87 -8.77
C LEU A 138 -10.17 35.01 -9.84
N ARG A 139 -10.14 34.63 -11.11
CA ARG A 139 -10.15 35.58 -12.22
C ARG A 139 -11.41 36.44 -12.25
N VAL A 140 -12.59 35.84 -12.01
CA VAL A 140 -13.86 36.55 -11.97
C VAL A 140 -13.90 37.51 -10.78
N VAL A 141 -13.47 37.07 -9.61
CA VAL A 141 -13.38 37.92 -8.40
C VAL A 141 -12.40 39.05 -8.60
N TRP A 142 -11.20 38.75 -9.11
CA TRP A 142 -10.19 39.79 -9.43
C TRP A 142 -10.71 40.88 -10.32
N ARG A 143 -11.27 40.53 -11.48
CA ARG A 143 -11.76 41.49 -12.47
C ARG A 143 -12.84 42.39 -11.93
N ARG A 144 -13.68 41.88 -11.03
CA ARG A 144 -14.82 42.64 -10.51
C ARG A 144 -14.44 43.49 -9.30
N TYR A 145 -13.62 42.99 -8.42
CA TYR A 145 -13.37 43.64 -7.14
C TYR A 145 -11.95 44.20 -6.98
N PHE A 146 -11.02 43.80 -7.81
CA PHE A 146 -9.61 44.17 -7.72
C PHE A 146 -9.01 44.52 -9.09
N PRO A 147 -9.70 45.28 -9.98
CA PRO A 147 -9.20 45.56 -11.33
C PRO A 147 -7.87 46.32 -11.32
N GLU A 148 -7.59 47.01 -10.22
CA GLU A 148 -6.39 47.77 -9.94
C GLU A 148 -5.17 46.91 -9.56
N VAL A 149 -5.39 45.67 -9.10
CA VAL A 149 -4.31 44.76 -8.74
C VAL A 149 -3.68 44.17 -10.00
N SER A 150 -2.36 44.14 -10.03
CA SER A 150 -1.62 43.70 -11.22
C SER A 150 -1.86 42.21 -11.53
N VAL A 151 -1.81 41.87 -12.81
CA VAL A 151 -1.89 40.50 -13.31
C VAL A 151 -0.86 39.58 -12.61
N TRP A 152 0.32 40.11 -12.31
CA TRP A 152 1.38 39.36 -11.64
C TRP A 152 0.95 38.81 -10.27
N VAL A 153 0.28 39.60 -9.44
CA VAL A 153 -0.24 39.18 -8.13
C VAL A 153 -1.29 38.08 -8.29
N VAL A 154 -2.14 38.20 -9.33
CA VAL A 154 -3.14 37.15 -9.61
C VAL A 154 -2.50 35.86 -10.10
N THR A 155 -1.45 35.98 -10.90
CA THR A 155 -0.63 34.80 -11.34
C THR A 155 -0.05 34.08 -10.15
N VAL A 156 0.48 34.81 -9.17
CA VAL A 156 0.95 34.21 -7.90
C VAL A 156 -0.20 33.54 -7.14
N GLY A 157 -1.38 34.15 -7.09
CA GLY A 157 -2.57 33.51 -6.50
C GLY A 157 -2.95 32.20 -7.19
N ILE A 158 -2.78 32.10 -8.51
CA ILE A 158 -3.02 30.86 -9.25
C ILE A 158 -1.97 29.79 -8.87
N LEU A 159 -0.69 30.17 -8.83
CA LEU A 159 0.37 29.26 -8.39
C LEU A 159 0.14 28.78 -6.94
N THR A 160 -0.34 29.67 -6.06
CA THR A 160 -0.75 29.31 -4.70
C THR A 160 -1.81 28.19 -4.70
N LEU A 161 -2.89 28.38 -5.48
CA LEU A 161 -4.00 27.42 -5.55
C LEU A 161 -3.60 26.09 -6.18
N GLY A 162 -2.59 26.05 -7.04
CA GLY A 162 -2.12 24.83 -7.67
C GLY A 162 -0.99 24.13 -6.93
N LEU A 163 -0.02 24.88 -6.41
CA LEU A 163 1.25 24.32 -5.94
C LEU A 163 1.47 24.41 -4.43
N ALA A 164 0.62 25.13 -3.69
CA ALA A 164 0.75 25.29 -2.24
C ALA A 164 -0.43 24.66 -1.46
N THR A 165 -1.04 23.60 -1.99
CA THR A 165 -2.28 23.00 -1.45
C THR A 165 -2.18 21.53 -1.06
N GLY A 166 -1.00 20.93 -1.00
CA GLY A 166 -0.86 19.48 -0.74
C GLY A 166 -1.22 18.56 -1.93
N ILE A 167 -1.75 19.11 -3.03
CA ILE A 167 -2.14 18.34 -4.23
C ILE A 167 -0.95 17.58 -4.82
N LEU A 168 0.27 18.13 -4.78
CA LEU A 168 1.45 17.48 -5.36
C LEU A 168 1.86 16.24 -4.59
N GLU A 169 1.74 16.26 -3.27
CA GLU A 169 2.01 15.09 -2.42
C GLU A 169 1.01 13.97 -2.74
N ASP A 170 -0.27 14.29 -2.84
CA ASP A 170 -1.34 13.35 -3.17
C ASP A 170 -1.17 12.75 -4.59
N LEU A 171 -0.81 13.59 -5.57
CA LEU A 171 -0.51 13.17 -6.95
C LEU A 171 0.70 12.23 -7.05
N SER A 172 1.67 12.35 -6.16
CA SER A 172 2.86 11.48 -6.19
C SER A 172 2.58 10.02 -5.79
N ARG A 173 1.40 9.73 -5.25
CA ARG A 173 0.97 8.39 -4.82
C ARG A 173 0.01 7.74 -5.81
N CYS A 174 -0.98 8.47 -6.29
CA CYS A 174 -2.02 8.04 -7.25
C CYS A 174 -2.57 6.63 -6.97
N ASP A 175 -2.92 6.36 -5.72
CA ASP A 175 -3.55 5.11 -5.28
C ASP A 175 -5.10 5.19 -5.41
N VAL A 176 -5.80 4.15 -5.04
CA VAL A 176 -7.28 4.11 -5.03
C VAL A 176 -7.88 5.18 -4.10
N HIS A 177 -7.16 5.54 -3.04
CA HIS A 177 -7.58 6.54 -2.06
C HIS A 177 -7.61 7.96 -2.61
N GLU A 178 -6.72 8.31 -3.55
CA GLU A 178 -6.58 9.64 -4.12
C GLU A 178 -7.70 9.94 -5.13
N VAL A 179 -8.30 8.91 -5.74
CA VAL A 179 -9.41 9.08 -6.68
C VAL A 179 -10.64 9.76 -6.04
N PRO A 180 -11.17 9.31 -4.88
CA PRO A 180 -12.29 9.99 -4.24
C PRO A 180 -11.90 11.35 -3.65
N VAL A 181 -10.66 11.55 -3.20
CA VAL A 181 -10.15 12.84 -2.69
C VAL A 181 -10.15 13.89 -3.80
N SER A 182 -9.52 13.58 -4.93
CA SER A 182 -9.45 14.48 -6.10
C SER A 182 -10.82 14.78 -6.70
N CYS A 183 -11.71 13.78 -6.76
CA CYS A 183 -13.10 13.93 -7.19
C CYS A 183 -13.87 14.86 -6.24
N GLY A 184 -13.75 14.66 -4.93
CA GLY A 184 -14.35 15.53 -3.90
C GLY A 184 -13.89 16.97 -4.03
N TYR A 185 -12.58 17.19 -4.21
CA TYR A 185 -12.01 18.52 -4.48
C TYR A 185 -12.62 19.18 -5.71
N ALA A 186 -12.67 18.48 -6.85
CA ALA A 186 -13.21 19.03 -8.09
C ALA A 186 -14.66 19.49 -7.94
N PHE A 187 -15.50 18.65 -7.35
CA PHE A 187 -16.92 18.98 -7.15
C PHE A 187 -17.15 20.03 -6.06
N THR A 188 -16.29 20.10 -5.06
CA THR A 188 -16.32 21.20 -4.06
C THR A 188 -15.99 22.54 -4.69
N MET A 189 -14.97 22.60 -5.56
CA MET A 189 -14.66 23.81 -6.30
C MET A 189 -15.77 24.22 -7.25
N LEU A 190 -16.43 23.26 -7.90
CA LEU A 190 -17.60 23.51 -8.76
C LEU A 190 -18.78 24.06 -7.95
N ALA A 191 -19.04 23.50 -6.78
CA ALA A 191 -20.09 23.98 -5.87
C ALA A 191 -19.81 25.43 -5.43
N LEU A 192 -18.58 25.77 -5.05
CA LEU A 192 -18.18 27.13 -4.69
C LEU A 192 -18.37 28.11 -5.87
N ALA A 193 -18.01 27.71 -7.10
CA ALA A 193 -18.22 28.51 -8.28
C ALA A 193 -19.73 28.75 -8.56
N ALA A 194 -20.55 27.72 -8.35
CA ALA A 194 -21.99 27.85 -8.49
C ALA A 194 -22.62 28.71 -7.36
N ILE A 195 -22.13 28.59 -6.12
CA ILE A 195 -22.53 29.49 -5.00
C ILE A 195 -22.18 30.94 -5.35
N TRP A 196 -21.02 31.21 -5.94
CA TRP A 196 -20.66 32.53 -6.43
C TRP A 196 -21.67 33.02 -7.45
N GLY A 197 -22.08 32.18 -8.43
CA GLY A 197 -23.13 32.49 -9.42
C GLY A 197 -24.48 32.81 -8.75
N ALA A 198 -24.89 32.01 -7.76
CA ALA A 198 -26.13 32.18 -7.01
C ALA A 198 -26.18 33.53 -6.22
N LEU A 199 -25.04 33.90 -5.63
CA LEU A 199 -24.92 35.16 -4.88
C LEU A 199 -24.91 36.38 -5.81
N ARG A 200 -24.45 36.23 -7.06
CA ARG A 200 -24.24 37.33 -8.02
C ARG A 200 -25.42 37.57 -8.93
N GLU A 201 -26.12 36.51 -9.38
CA GLU A 201 -27.14 36.57 -10.43
C GLU A 201 -28.54 36.22 -9.87
N PRO A 202 -29.26 37.21 -9.30
CA PRO A 202 -30.58 36.94 -8.71
C PRO A 202 -31.58 36.35 -9.68
N LYS A 203 -31.51 36.68 -10.98
CA LYS A 203 -32.40 36.12 -11.99
C LYS A 203 -32.23 34.63 -12.25
N ARG A 204 -31.02 34.09 -12.06
CA ARG A 204 -30.67 32.67 -12.27
C ARG A 204 -30.32 31.98 -10.97
N GLN A 205 -30.62 32.55 -9.81
CA GLN A 205 -30.23 32.10 -8.51
C GLN A 205 -30.66 30.64 -8.23
N VAL A 206 -31.87 30.28 -8.64
CA VAL A 206 -32.40 28.90 -8.50
C VAL A 206 -31.54 27.91 -9.28
N LEU A 207 -31.22 28.24 -10.55
CA LEU A 207 -30.39 27.36 -11.38
C LEU A 207 -28.99 27.17 -10.80
N TRP A 208 -28.37 28.27 -10.36
CA TRP A 208 -27.06 28.20 -9.73
C TRP A 208 -27.08 27.41 -8.43
N LEU A 209 -28.13 27.53 -7.61
CA LEU A 209 -28.27 26.71 -6.39
C LEU A 209 -28.51 25.23 -6.68
N LEU A 210 -29.29 24.89 -7.71
CA LEU A 210 -29.46 23.51 -8.17
C LEU A 210 -28.10 22.92 -8.57
N MET A 211 -27.30 23.67 -9.34
CA MET A 211 -25.95 23.24 -9.73
C MET A 211 -25.01 23.10 -8.53
N ALA A 212 -25.02 24.05 -7.59
CA ALA A 212 -24.23 24.01 -6.37
C ALA A 212 -24.59 22.78 -5.51
N SER A 213 -25.89 22.53 -5.34
CA SER A 213 -26.40 21.40 -4.56
C SER A 213 -26.07 20.06 -5.22
N LEU A 214 -26.22 19.96 -6.54
CA LEU A 214 -25.84 18.75 -7.28
C LEU A 214 -24.33 18.50 -7.16
N ALA A 215 -23.49 19.52 -7.40
CA ALA A 215 -22.04 19.39 -7.31
C ALA A 215 -21.60 19.00 -5.89
N TYR A 216 -22.14 19.66 -4.86
CA TYR A 216 -21.77 19.34 -3.50
C TYR A 216 -22.26 17.94 -3.06
N GLY A 217 -23.44 17.51 -3.50
CA GLY A 217 -23.94 16.15 -3.30
C GLY A 217 -23.01 15.10 -3.91
N LEU A 218 -22.49 15.36 -5.12
CA LEU A 218 -21.49 14.51 -5.77
C LEU A 218 -20.16 14.50 -5.02
N ALA A 219 -19.74 15.64 -4.45
CA ALA A 219 -18.55 15.68 -3.56
C ALA A 219 -18.75 14.78 -2.32
N VAL A 220 -19.90 14.85 -1.67
CA VAL A 220 -20.24 13.98 -0.54
C VAL A 220 -20.30 12.51 -0.95
N GLY A 221 -20.82 12.19 -2.14
CA GLY A 221 -20.84 10.84 -2.69
C GLY A 221 -19.44 10.31 -3.08
N SER A 222 -18.43 11.18 -3.18
CA SER A 222 -17.03 10.78 -3.27
C SER A 222 -16.42 10.57 -1.90
N ARG A 223 -16.72 11.49 -0.94
CA ARG A 223 -16.10 11.54 0.39
C ARG A 223 -17.12 11.95 1.45
N GLN A 224 -17.39 11.02 2.39
CA GLN A 224 -18.33 11.26 3.47
C GLN A 224 -17.85 12.35 4.46
N SER A 225 -16.55 12.59 4.58
CA SER A 225 -15.96 13.67 5.39
C SER A 225 -16.48 15.06 5.02
N LEU A 226 -16.95 15.25 3.78
CA LEU A 226 -17.51 16.51 3.29
C LEU A 226 -19.00 16.73 3.67
N LEU A 227 -19.65 15.74 4.29
CA LEU A 227 -21.09 15.77 4.56
C LEU A 227 -21.56 17.05 5.26
N PHE A 228 -20.90 17.43 6.35
CA PHE A 228 -21.32 18.59 7.13
C PHE A 228 -21.06 19.93 6.44
N GLY A 229 -20.13 19.96 5.48
CA GLY A 229 -19.86 21.14 4.65
C GLY A 229 -21.03 21.56 3.75
N ILE A 230 -22.03 20.70 3.56
CA ILE A 230 -23.27 21.00 2.81
C ILE A 230 -23.97 22.28 3.28
N ILE A 231 -23.74 22.69 4.52
CA ILE A 231 -24.30 23.90 5.14
C ILE A 231 -23.99 25.17 4.35
N ILE A 232 -22.89 25.20 3.55
CA ILE A 232 -22.53 26.36 2.71
C ILE A 232 -23.59 26.68 1.66
N LEU A 233 -24.40 25.69 1.25
CA LEU A 233 -25.50 25.87 0.29
C LEU A 233 -26.61 26.77 0.83
N LEU A 234 -26.72 26.90 2.16
CA LEU A 234 -27.73 27.75 2.79
C LEU A 234 -27.36 29.24 2.79
N LEU A 235 -26.12 29.61 2.51
CA LEU A 235 -25.69 31.02 2.56
C LEU A 235 -26.35 31.91 1.49
N PRO A 236 -26.51 31.48 0.22
CA PRO A 236 -27.30 32.27 -0.75
C PRO A 236 -28.78 32.36 -0.36
N VAL A 237 -29.32 31.31 0.29
CA VAL A 237 -30.70 31.34 0.80
C VAL A 237 -30.83 32.36 1.95
N ALA A 238 -29.87 32.36 2.88
CA ALA A 238 -29.82 33.30 3.99
C ALA A 238 -29.63 34.76 3.50
N GLN A 239 -28.85 34.99 2.44
CA GLN A 239 -28.73 36.27 1.80
C GLN A 239 -30.09 36.72 1.26
N ALA A 240 -30.79 35.85 0.51
CA ALA A 240 -32.11 36.14 -0.06
C ALA A 240 -33.16 36.38 1.03
N TRP A 241 -33.11 35.58 2.13
CA TRP A 241 -34.00 35.75 3.30
C TRP A 241 -33.84 37.16 3.91
N ARG A 242 -32.58 37.59 4.15
CA ARG A 242 -32.32 38.94 4.73
C ARG A 242 -32.76 40.08 3.83
N ALA A 243 -32.79 39.85 2.51
CA ALA A 243 -33.26 40.83 1.54
C ALA A 243 -34.80 40.82 1.32
N ALA A 244 -35.48 39.83 1.91
CA ALA A 244 -36.91 39.61 1.71
C ALA A 244 -37.74 40.48 2.66
N THR A 245 -38.24 41.63 2.20
CA THR A 245 -39.07 42.56 2.97
C THR A 245 -40.58 42.40 2.69
N GLU A 246 -40.96 41.78 1.57
CA GLU A 246 -42.34 41.68 1.11
C GLU A 246 -42.92 40.24 1.25
N PRO A 247 -44.26 40.09 1.40
CA PRO A 247 -44.91 38.79 1.55
C PRO A 247 -44.66 37.78 0.42
N GLY A 248 -44.53 38.25 -0.83
CA GLY A 248 -44.25 37.38 -1.98
C GLY A 248 -42.81 36.83 -2.00
N SER A 249 -41.89 37.47 -1.29
CA SER A 249 -40.49 37.05 -1.23
C SER A 249 -40.28 35.76 -0.43
N ARG A 250 -41.18 35.43 0.50
CA ARG A 250 -41.13 34.14 1.27
C ARG A 250 -41.28 32.91 0.38
N ARG A 251 -42.13 32.95 -0.64
CA ARG A 251 -42.29 31.85 -1.62
C ARG A 251 -41.02 31.64 -2.44
N ARG A 252 -40.32 32.73 -2.79
CA ARG A 252 -39.06 32.66 -3.49
C ARG A 252 -37.96 32.02 -2.58
N VAL A 253 -37.90 32.41 -1.33
CA VAL A 253 -36.94 31.81 -0.37
C VAL A 253 -37.19 30.29 -0.21
N GLY A 254 -38.46 29.86 -0.14
CA GLY A 254 -38.78 28.44 -0.12
C GLY A 254 -38.29 27.68 -1.37
N LEU A 255 -38.44 28.28 -2.55
CA LEU A 255 -37.92 27.71 -3.80
C LEU A 255 -36.38 27.63 -3.80
N LEU A 256 -35.70 28.65 -3.28
CA LEU A 256 -34.25 28.67 -3.15
C LEU A 256 -33.76 27.61 -2.16
N LEU A 257 -34.48 27.44 -1.05
CA LEU A 257 -34.18 26.39 -0.09
C LEU A 257 -34.35 24.98 -0.70
N ALA A 258 -35.42 24.76 -1.44
CA ALA A 258 -35.65 23.51 -2.16
C ALA A 258 -34.55 23.26 -3.21
N ALA A 259 -34.10 24.29 -3.92
CA ALA A 259 -32.99 24.19 -4.86
C ALA A 259 -31.64 23.93 -4.20
N ALA A 260 -31.40 24.50 -3.00
CA ALA A 260 -30.17 24.30 -2.23
C ALA A 260 -30.07 22.90 -1.61
N VAL A 261 -31.19 22.33 -1.16
CA VAL A 261 -31.22 21.06 -0.43
C VAL A 261 -31.62 19.87 -1.32
N GLY A 262 -32.55 20.07 -2.25
CA GLY A 262 -33.19 19.00 -3.01
C GLY A 262 -32.22 18.07 -3.75
N PRO A 263 -31.36 18.56 -4.65
CA PRO A 263 -30.44 17.70 -5.39
C PRO A 263 -29.49 16.92 -4.50
N ALA A 264 -28.88 17.57 -3.49
CA ALA A 264 -27.98 16.90 -2.56
C ALA A 264 -28.69 15.85 -1.69
N MET A 265 -29.95 16.14 -1.28
CA MET A 265 -30.80 15.19 -0.56
C MET A 265 -31.13 13.97 -1.43
N LEU A 266 -31.45 14.17 -2.70
CA LEU A 266 -31.72 13.07 -3.64
C LEU A 266 -30.48 12.18 -3.83
N ILE A 267 -29.29 12.79 -3.94
CA ILE A 267 -28.02 12.02 -3.99
C ILE A 267 -27.83 11.25 -2.68
N GLY A 268 -28.04 11.90 -1.52
CA GLY A 268 -27.94 11.26 -0.21
C GLY A 268 -28.88 10.06 -0.07
N LEU A 269 -30.15 10.21 -0.47
CA LEU A 269 -31.12 9.10 -0.50
C LEU A 269 -30.69 8.00 -1.47
N GLY A 270 -30.15 8.35 -2.64
CA GLY A 270 -29.58 7.39 -3.59
C GLY A 270 -28.41 6.60 -3.00
N LEU A 271 -27.53 7.26 -2.25
CA LEU A 271 -26.41 6.62 -1.53
C LEU A 271 -26.92 5.69 -0.41
N MET A 272 -27.93 6.13 0.35
CA MET A 272 -28.58 5.29 1.37
C MET A 272 -29.19 4.03 0.75
N LEU A 273 -29.92 4.17 -0.36
CA LEU A 273 -30.47 3.03 -1.11
C LEU A 273 -29.35 2.11 -1.62
N TYR A 274 -28.29 2.68 -2.19
CA TYR A 274 -27.11 1.93 -2.64
C TYR A 274 -26.46 1.13 -1.50
N ASN A 275 -26.41 1.69 -0.29
CA ASN A 275 -25.88 1.02 0.89
C ASN A 275 -26.82 -0.10 1.38
N VAL A 276 -28.14 0.14 1.42
CA VAL A 276 -29.13 -0.91 1.77
C VAL A 276 -28.99 -2.10 0.83
N LEU A 277 -28.87 -1.85 -0.48
CA LEU A 277 -28.74 -2.92 -1.47
C LEU A 277 -27.43 -3.70 -1.38
N ARG A 278 -26.37 -3.11 -0.78
CA ARG A 278 -25.06 -3.77 -0.59
C ARG A 278 -24.91 -4.43 0.78
N PHE A 279 -25.35 -3.74 1.84
CA PHE A 279 -25.00 -4.05 3.22
C PHE A 279 -26.24 -4.16 4.15
N ASP A 280 -27.45 -4.17 3.59
CA ASP A 280 -28.72 -4.22 4.33
C ASP A 280 -28.91 -3.05 5.33
N SER A 281 -28.12 -1.99 5.23
CA SER A 281 -28.18 -0.82 6.11
C SER A 281 -27.94 0.48 5.33
N PRO A 282 -28.75 1.53 5.52
CA PRO A 282 -28.60 2.80 4.82
C PRO A 282 -27.35 3.58 5.26
N PHE A 283 -26.83 3.31 6.46
CA PHE A 283 -25.71 4.03 7.07
C PHE A 283 -24.41 3.23 7.06
N GLU A 284 -24.40 2.02 6.50
CA GLU A 284 -23.21 1.21 6.34
C GLU A 284 -22.56 1.47 4.98
N PHE A 285 -21.35 1.99 5.00
CA PHE A 285 -20.55 2.28 3.80
C PHE A 285 -19.57 1.17 3.45
N GLY A 286 -19.61 0.06 4.18
CA GLY A 286 -18.68 -1.07 4.02
C GLY A 286 -17.50 -1.02 4.98
N TRP A 287 -17.45 -0.04 5.87
CA TRP A 287 -16.35 0.16 6.80
C TRP A 287 -16.18 -1.01 7.78
N HIS A 288 -17.28 -1.47 8.38
CA HIS A 288 -17.26 -2.60 9.32
C HIS A 288 -16.89 -3.93 8.66
N TYR A 289 -17.00 -4.01 7.35
CA TYR A 289 -16.72 -5.19 6.53
C TYR A 289 -15.41 -5.10 5.77
N GLN A 290 -14.59 -4.08 6.04
CA GLN A 290 -13.36 -3.83 5.33
C GLN A 290 -12.27 -4.82 5.76
N MET A 291 -11.60 -5.39 4.77
CA MET A 291 -10.44 -6.25 4.96
C MET A 291 -9.17 -5.42 4.89
N THR A 292 -8.60 -5.12 6.04
CA THR A 292 -7.39 -4.31 6.19
C THR A 292 -6.43 -4.94 7.19
N SER A 293 -5.29 -4.29 7.42
CA SER A 293 -4.31 -4.68 8.44
C SER A 293 -4.73 -4.41 9.90
N GLY A 294 -5.93 -3.83 10.14
CA GLY A 294 -6.44 -3.49 11.48
C GLY A 294 -7.92 -3.81 11.65
N LYS A 295 -8.35 -4.23 12.86
CA LYS A 295 -9.78 -4.43 13.16
C LYS A 295 -10.51 -3.10 13.21
N GLN A 296 -11.32 -2.82 12.20
CA GLN A 296 -12.11 -1.58 12.12
C GLN A 296 -13.38 -1.59 12.99
N ASN A 297 -13.86 -2.77 13.37
CA ASN A 297 -15.12 -2.96 14.12
C ASN A 297 -15.07 -2.46 15.57
N ALA A 298 -13.88 -2.31 16.15
CA ALA A 298 -13.69 -1.97 17.55
C ALA A 298 -13.44 -0.46 17.78
N VAL A 299 -13.44 0.36 16.72
CA VAL A 299 -13.00 1.76 16.81
C VAL A 299 -14.18 2.72 16.72
N GLN A 300 -14.28 3.65 17.66
CA GLN A 300 -15.23 4.76 17.59
C GLN A 300 -14.74 5.78 16.54
N GLN A 301 -15.47 5.90 15.42
CA GLN A 301 -15.07 6.73 14.28
C GLN A 301 -14.97 8.23 14.60
N PHE A 302 -15.85 8.76 15.46
CA PHE A 302 -15.89 10.17 15.87
C PHE A 302 -15.90 10.31 17.38
N SER A 303 -14.97 11.09 17.92
CA SER A 303 -14.89 11.36 19.37
C SER A 303 -14.24 12.71 19.65
N LEU A 304 -14.71 13.38 20.69
CA LEU A 304 -14.07 14.57 21.25
C LEU A 304 -12.66 14.27 21.79
N HIS A 305 -12.40 13.01 22.13
CA HIS A 305 -11.10 12.54 22.59
C HIS A 305 -9.98 12.72 21.55
N TYR A 306 -10.33 12.67 20.26
CA TYR A 306 -9.39 12.86 19.16
C TYR A 306 -9.12 14.33 18.82
N LEU A 307 -9.98 15.25 19.27
CA LEU A 307 -9.97 16.66 18.87
C LEU A 307 -8.60 17.33 19.02
N TRP A 308 -7.99 17.22 20.21
CA TRP A 308 -6.73 17.88 20.49
C TRP A 308 -5.56 17.25 19.74
N PHE A 309 -5.54 15.90 19.66
CA PHE A 309 -4.50 15.17 18.93
C PHE A 309 -4.54 15.54 17.44
N ASN A 310 -5.72 15.46 16.80
CA ASN A 310 -5.87 15.80 15.39
C ASN A 310 -5.66 17.29 15.11
N PHE A 311 -6.07 18.18 16.03
CA PHE A 311 -5.77 19.61 15.90
C PHE A 311 -4.25 19.86 15.89
N ARG A 312 -3.50 19.24 16.81
CA ARG A 312 -2.04 19.29 16.76
C ARG A 312 -1.51 18.75 15.45
N PHE A 313 -1.94 17.57 15.06
CA PHE A 313 -1.52 16.89 13.83
C PHE A 313 -1.76 17.78 12.61
N TYR A 314 -2.99 18.21 12.36
CA TYR A 314 -3.32 18.98 11.14
C TYR A 314 -2.80 20.42 11.15
N PHE A 315 -2.63 21.05 12.29
CA PHE A 315 -2.33 22.47 12.32
C PHE A 315 -0.98 22.85 12.89
N LEU A 316 -0.47 22.15 13.90
CA LEU A 316 0.64 22.62 14.72
C LEU A 316 1.95 21.84 14.53
N GLU A 317 1.90 20.54 14.26
CA GLU A 317 3.11 19.71 14.23
C GLU A 317 4.02 20.11 13.05
N PRO A 318 5.19 20.71 13.32
CA PRO A 318 6.09 21.08 12.25
C PRO A 318 6.83 19.86 11.73
N MET A 319 7.11 19.88 10.44
CA MET A 319 8.05 18.96 9.81
C MET A 319 9.44 19.15 10.39
N ARG A 320 10.21 18.09 10.57
CA ARG A 320 11.64 18.19 10.84
C ARG A 320 12.42 18.30 9.54
N TRP A 321 13.37 19.25 9.53
CA TRP A 321 14.32 19.37 8.45
C TRP A 321 15.51 18.46 8.73
N SER A 322 15.93 17.67 7.74
CA SER A 322 17.11 16.82 7.78
C SER A 322 18.27 17.46 6.99
N GLY A 323 19.50 17.00 7.24
CA GLY A 323 20.67 17.44 6.47
C GLY A 323 20.76 16.78 5.08
N HIS A 324 19.96 15.77 4.78
CA HIS A 324 20.02 14.97 3.57
C HIS A 324 18.76 15.14 2.73
N PHE A 325 18.93 15.12 1.40
CA PHE A 325 17.81 15.23 0.46
C PHE A 325 16.80 14.08 0.66
N PRO A 326 15.49 14.31 0.63
CA PRO A 326 14.77 15.55 0.26
C PRO A 326 14.62 16.60 1.38
N PHE A 327 15.47 16.58 2.38
CA PHE A 327 15.54 17.52 3.51
C PHE A 327 14.36 17.49 4.49
N LEU A 328 13.41 16.59 4.29
CA LEU A 328 12.24 16.42 5.13
C LEU A 328 12.32 15.09 5.88
N GLN A 329 11.93 15.09 7.14
CA GLN A 329 11.88 13.90 7.97
C GLN A 329 10.56 13.85 8.74
N ALA A 330 9.87 12.71 8.65
CA ALA A 330 8.66 12.46 9.41
C ALA A 330 8.91 12.44 10.92
N VAL A 331 8.00 13.06 11.68
CA VAL A 331 8.05 13.06 13.13
C VAL A 331 7.12 11.99 13.67
N PRO A 332 7.58 11.03 14.46
CA PRO A 332 6.67 10.12 15.15
C PRO A 332 5.82 10.87 16.17
N LEU A 333 4.50 10.83 15.99
CA LEU A 333 3.55 11.38 16.95
C LEU A 333 3.28 10.35 18.06
N SER A 334 3.64 10.69 19.28
CA SER A 334 3.49 9.83 20.45
C SER A 334 3.06 10.68 21.66
N PRO A 335 2.16 10.17 22.54
CA PRO A 335 1.38 8.93 22.41
C PRO A 335 0.13 9.10 21.54
N LEU A 336 -0.29 8.01 20.89
CA LEU A 336 -1.57 7.95 20.20
C LEU A 336 -2.72 7.85 21.21
N PRO A 337 -3.88 8.50 20.97
CA PRO A 337 -5.06 8.34 21.82
C PRO A 337 -5.54 6.88 21.84
N SER A 338 -6.14 6.46 22.96
CA SER A 338 -6.74 5.12 23.05
C SER A 338 -7.86 4.93 22.00
N GLY A 339 -7.86 3.82 21.30
CA GLY A 339 -8.81 3.55 20.23
C GLY A 339 -8.58 4.35 18.94
N TYR A 340 -7.42 5.00 18.79
CA TYR A 340 -7.07 5.71 17.57
C TYR A 340 -6.57 4.73 16.51
N GLY A 341 -7.08 4.85 15.28
CA GLY A 341 -6.78 3.91 14.19
C GLY A 341 -5.38 4.02 13.61
N GLY A 342 -4.66 5.09 13.93
CA GLY A 342 -3.30 5.33 13.48
C GLY A 342 -3.11 6.66 12.76
N VAL A 343 -1.86 6.96 12.42
CA VAL A 343 -1.48 8.10 11.56
C VAL A 343 -1.04 7.50 10.23
N GLY A 344 -1.85 7.70 9.20
CA GLY A 344 -1.62 7.09 7.89
C GLY A 344 -0.42 7.66 7.16
N GLU A 345 -0.17 8.95 7.31
CA GLU A 345 0.92 9.69 6.66
C GLU A 345 1.41 10.79 7.57
N ARG A 346 2.69 11.16 7.42
CA ARG A 346 3.43 11.78 8.52
C ARG A 346 3.67 13.29 8.36
N TYR A 347 3.13 13.92 7.29
CA TYR A 347 3.39 15.31 6.96
C TYR A 347 2.14 16.15 7.14
N SER A 348 2.02 16.78 8.27
CA SER A 348 0.90 17.63 8.59
C SER A 348 1.42 18.90 9.30
N GLY A 349 0.54 19.74 9.83
CA GLY A 349 0.95 20.97 10.47
C GLY A 349 0.89 22.15 9.51
N ILE A 350 -0.32 22.44 9.02
CA ILE A 350 -0.59 23.46 7.99
C ILE A 350 -0.05 24.84 8.36
N LEU A 351 -0.09 25.23 9.62
CA LEU A 351 0.36 26.57 10.06
C LEU A 351 1.87 26.75 9.99
N SER A 352 2.64 25.67 10.11
CA SER A 352 4.10 25.67 10.02
C SER A 352 4.61 25.33 8.63
N ASN A 353 4.00 24.34 7.97
CA ASN A 353 4.48 23.80 6.70
C ASN A 353 3.95 24.59 5.49
N TYR A 354 2.80 25.24 5.64
CA TYR A 354 2.21 26.12 4.64
C TYR A 354 2.00 27.53 5.19
N PRO A 355 3.03 28.27 5.60
CA PRO A 355 2.87 29.52 6.33
C PRO A 355 2.14 30.61 5.52
N LEU A 356 1.97 30.42 4.22
CA LEU A 356 1.14 31.27 3.38
C LEU A 356 -0.33 31.33 3.85
N VAL A 357 -0.83 30.31 4.55
CA VAL A 357 -2.20 30.28 5.09
C VAL A 357 -2.49 31.39 6.09
N TRP A 358 -1.45 31.92 6.78
CA TRP A 358 -1.59 33.05 7.68
C TRP A 358 -2.15 34.31 6.99
N LEU A 359 -1.97 34.44 5.67
CA LEU A 359 -2.53 35.55 4.91
C LEU A 359 -4.07 35.51 4.83
N ALA A 360 -4.70 34.39 5.18
CA ALA A 360 -6.16 34.31 5.34
C ALA A 360 -6.66 35.28 6.43
N LEU A 361 -5.85 35.60 7.44
CA LEU A 361 -6.17 36.61 8.46
C LEU A 361 -6.32 38.03 7.86
N ALA A 362 -5.69 38.29 6.73
CA ALA A 362 -5.84 39.57 6.02
C ALA A 362 -7.09 39.61 5.09
N ALA A 363 -7.83 38.52 4.96
CA ALA A 363 -9.02 38.45 4.11
C ALA A 363 -10.09 39.53 4.43
N PRO A 364 -10.31 39.96 5.70
CA PRO A 364 -11.20 41.08 6.00
C PRO A 364 -10.82 42.44 5.37
N LEU A 365 -9.55 42.66 4.98
CA LEU A 365 -9.13 43.89 4.29
C LEU A 365 -9.78 44.05 2.92
N VAL A 366 -10.34 43.00 2.36
CA VAL A 366 -11.02 42.98 1.07
C VAL A 366 -12.18 43.96 1.00
N TRP A 367 -12.89 44.18 2.11
CA TRP A 367 -14.04 45.10 2.17
C TRP A 367 -13.74 46.41 2.87
N ARG A 368 -12.52 46.64 3.31
CA ARG A 368 -12.10 47.92 3.88
C ARG A 368 -12.32 49.04 2.83
N ASP A 369 -12.87 50.19 3.30
CA ASP A 369 -13.11 51.41 2.50
C ASP A 369 -14.03 51.17 1.26
N ARG A 370 -14.99 50.20 1.36
CA ARG A 370 -15.97 49.95 0.32
C ARG A 370 -17.40 50.02 0.85
N PRO A 371 -18.35 50.54 0.06
CA PRO A 371 -19.78 50.50 0.39
C PRO A 371 -20.25 49.04 0.63
N ARG A 372 -21.11 48.87 1.63
CA ARG A 372 -21.63 47.54 2.00
C ARG A 372 -22.33 46.84 0.83
N GLU A 373 -23.02 47.59 -0.01
CA GLU A 373 -23.74 47.08 -1.17
C GLU A 373 -22.82 46.45 -2.20
N VAL A 374 -21.70 47.09 -2.50
CA VAL A 374 -20.71 46.64 -3.50
C VAL A 374 -20.03 45.32 -3.03
N VAL A 375 -19.76 45.18 -1.74
CA VAL A 375 -19.04 44.02 -1.21
C VAL A 375 -19.96 42.92 -0.65
N SER A 376 -21.27 43.10 -0.63
CA SER A 376 -22.22 42.16 -0.03
C SER A 376 -22.03 40.75 -0.61
N VAL A 377 -22.02 40.60 -1.92
CA VAL A 377 -21.81 39.31 -2.61
C VAL A 377 -20.49 38.65 -2.18
N LEU A 378 -19.40 39.46 -2.14
CA LEU A 378 -18.09 38.99 -1.78
C LEU A 378 -18.02 38.54 -0.32
N ARG A 379 -18.68 39.26 0.61
CA ARG A 379 -18.77 38.86 2.04
C ARG A 379 -19.48 37.57 2.23
N TRP A 380 -20.63 37.35 1.59
CA TRP A 380 -21.36 36.09 1.66
C TRP A 380 -20.56 34.93 1.06
N PHE A 381 -19.86 35.16 -0.04
CA PHE A 381 -19.02 34.18 -0.66
C PHE A 381 -17.85 33.79 0.26
N MET A 382 -17.14 34.78 0.82
CA MET A 382 -16.04 34.50 1.75
C MET A 382 -16.52 33.82 3.03
N ALA A 383 -17.74 34.14 3.51
CA ALA A 383 -18.38 33.41 4.60
C ALA A 383 -18.63 31.94 4.23
N ALA A 384 -19.01 31.65 2.97
CA ALA A 384 -19.16 30.29 2.50
C ALA A 384 -17.83 29.51 2.51
N VAL A 385 -16.76 30.12 1.99
CA VAL A 385 -15.43 29.52 1.96
C VAL A 385 -14.89 29.30 3.38
N PHE A 386 -15.06 30.29 4.26
CA PHE A 386 -14.65 30.19 5.67
C PHE A 386 -15.43 29.10 6.43
N LEU A 387 -16.75 29.06 6.23
CA LEU A 387 -17.61 28.05 6.87
C LEU A 387 -17.24 26.64 6.37
N LEU A 388 -16.97 26.47 5.08
CA LEU A 388 -16.49 25.21 4.53
C LEU A 388 -15.18 24.76 5.22
N PHE A 389 -14.21 25.66 5.28
CA PHE A 389 -12.94 25.39 5.99
C PHE A 389 -13.18 24.93 7.43
N VAL A 390 -13.93 25.70 8.21
CA VAL A 390 -14.15 25.42 9.63
C VAL A 390 -14.85 24.08 9.84
N VAL A 391 -15.90 23.82 9.07
CA VAL A 391 -16.71 22.61 9.25
C VAL A 391 -15.93 21.36 8.83
N CYS A 392 -15.23 21.37 7.69
CA CYS A 392 -14.44 20.24 7.25
C CYS A 392 -13.24 19.98 8.19
N ALA A 393 -12.55 21.04 8.62
CA ALA A 393 -11.45 20.92 9.57
C ALA A 393 -11.91 20.35 10.93
N LEU A 394 -13.04 20.83 11.46
CA LEU A 394 -13.61 20.31 12.70
C LEU A 394 -14.04 18.84 12.56
N THR A 395 -14.66 18.47 11.45
CA THR A 395 -15.05 17.07 11.15
C THR A 395 -13.84 16.15 11.21
N LEU A 396 -12.73 16.54 10.60
CA LEU A 396 -11.50 15.75 10.59
C LEU A 396 -10.78 15.76 11.94
N CYS A 397 -10.86 16.85 12.70
CA CYS A 397 -10.33 16.87 14.06
C CYS A 397 -11.06 15.92 15.03
N LEU A 398 -12.28 15.53 14.71
CA LEU A 398 -13.06 14.56 15.50
C LEU A 398 -12.90 13.12 15.01
N PHE A 399 -12.23 12.88 13.86
CA PHE A 399 -12.12 11.59 13.20
C PHE A 399 -11.00 10.74 13.81
N PHE A 400 -11.13 9.42 13.81
CA PHE A 400 -10.25 8.47 14.51
C PHE A 400 -8.92 8.18 13.81
N ILE A 401 -8.69 8.70 12.61
CA ILE A 401 -7.43 8.56 11.83
C ILE A 401 -6.98 9.93 11.37
N GLY A 402 -5.68 10.24 11.56
CA GLY A 402 -5.00 11.37 10.94
C GLY A 402 -4.30 10.95 9.64
N SER A 403 -4.45 11.75 8.59
CA SER A 403 -3.71 11.55 7.32
C SER A 403 -3.59 12.87 6.58
N SER A 404 -2.41 13.14 6.00
CA SER A 404 -2.16 14.37 5.24
C SER A 404 -3.09 14.52 4.03
N LYS A 405 -3.48 13.43 3.38
CA LYS A 405 -4.46 13.47 2.27
C LYS A 405 -5.84 14.04 2.67
N TYR A 406 -6.22 13.96 3.94
CA TYR A 406 -7.49 14.52 4.40
C TYR A 406 -7.45 16.05 4.54
N GLU A 407 -6.26 16.66 4.58
CA GLU A 407 -6.12 18.13 4.54
C GLU A 407 -6.74 18.73 3.27
N LEU A 408 -6.78 17.98 2.17
CA LEU A 408 -7.38 18.40 0.91
C LEU A 408 -8.90 18.64 0.98
N ASP A 409 -9.57 18.19 2.04
CA ASP A 409 -10.98 18.50 2.27
C ASP A 409 -11.20 19.96 2.74
N PHE A 410 -10.19 20.59 3.35
CA PHE A 410 -10.33 21.97 3.89
C PHE A 410 -9.18 22.94 3.52
N LEU A 411 -7.97 22.45 3.23
CA LEU A 411 -6.81 23.30 2.90
C LEU A 411 -7.04 24.17 1.63
N PRO A 412 -7.65 23.67 0.55
CA PRO A 412 -7.94 24.50 -0.62
C PRO A 412 -8.86 25.70 -0.31
N ALA A 413 -9.83 25.54 0.59
CA ALA A 413 -10.69 26.63 1.05
C ALA A 413 -9.88 27.68 1.84
N LEU A 414 -8.99 27.22 2.72
CA LEU A 414 -8.10 28.11 3.48
C LEU A 414 -7.12 28.85 2.55
N MET A 415 -6.57 28.17 1.53
CA MET A 415 -5.70 28.79 0.54
C MET A 415 -6.45 29.83 -0.32
N LEU A 416 -7.70 29.56 -0.65
CA LEU A 416 -8.53 30.57 -1.36
C LEU A 416 -8.72 31.83 -0.50
N LEU A 417 -8.94 31.69 0.82
CA LEU A 417 -8.98 32.82 1.75
C LEU A 417 -7.63 33.55 1.84
N ALA A 418 -6.52 32.82 1.83
CA ALA A 418 -5.17 33.41 1.84
C ALA A 418 -4.91 34.25 0.56
N VAL A 419 -5.30 33.73 -0.60
CA VAL A 419 -5.22 34.48 -1.86
C VAL A 419 -6.10 35.72 -1.82
N MET A 420 -7.30 35.64 -1.23
CA MET A 420 -8.14 36.82 -1.00
C MET A 420 -7.48 37.83 -0.05
N GLY A 421 -6.78 37.35 0.96
CA GLY A 421 -5.96 38.18 1.85
C GLY A 421 -4.84 38.92 1.13
N ILE A 422 -4.13 38.26 0.21
CA ILE A 422 -3.12 38.87 -0.68
C ILE A 422 -3.74 40.02 -1.49
N LEU A 423 -4.90 39.78 -2.17
CA LEU A 423 -5.59 40.78 -2.93
C LEU A 423 -6.05 41.99 -2.08
N GLY A 424 -6.51 41.69 -0.84
CA GLY A 424 -6.89 42.70 0.16
C GLY A 424 -5.72 43.57 0.58
N LEU A 425 -4.58 42.95 0.91
CA LEU A 425 -3.34 43.64 1.29
C LEU A 425 -2.80 44.50 0.16
N GLU A 426 -2.73 43.97 -1.07
CA GLU A 426 -2.27 44.69 -2.24
C GLU A 426 -3.07 45.97 -2.48
N ARG A 427 -4.38 45.92 -2.27
CA ARG A 427 -5.24 47.07 -2.37
C ARG A 427 -5.09 48.03 -1.20
N ALA A 428 -5.12 47.51 0.04
CA ALA A 428 -5.04 48.34 1.24
C ALA A 428 -3.74 49.17 1.31
N LEU A 429 -2.68 48.68 0.68
CA LEU A 429 -1.36 49.32 0.65
C LEU A 429 -1.06 50.11 -0.61
N MET A 430 -2.06 50.39 -1.48
CA MET A 430 -1.82 51.11 -2.72
C MET A 430 -1.22 52.50 -2.49
N GLY A 431 -1.65 53.22 -1.47
CA GLY A 431 -1.13 54.54 -1.07
C GLY A 431 0.22 54.52 -0.36
N LEU A 432 0.76 53.33 -0.05
CA LEU A 432 1.98 53.11 0.78
C LEU A 432 3.01 52.28 -0.01
N PRO A 433 3.72 52.84 -0.97
CA PRO A 433 4.54 52.09 -1.92
C PRO A 433 5.67 51.29 -1.25
N VAL A 434 6.27 51.79 -0.18
CA VAL A 434 7.35 51.10 0.59
C VAL A 434 6.79 49.87 1.28
N TRP A 435 5.72 50.07 2.06
CA TRP A 435 5.07 48.94 2.78
C TRP A 435 4.52 47.89 1.82
N ARG A 436 3.95 48.32 0.70
CA ARG A 436 3.47 47.43 -0.36
C ARG A 436 4.61 46.56 -0.93
N ARG A 437 5.81 47.14 -1.10
CA ARG A 437 7.00 46.38 -1.56
C ARG A 437 7.46 45.41 -0.50
N ILE A 438 7.55 45.78 0.78
CA ILE A 438 7.93 44.92 1.89
C ILE A 438 6.96 43.75 2.00
N VAL A 439 5.67 44.02 2.04
CA VAL A 439 4.64 42.97 2.15
C VAL A 439 4.66 42.03 0.94
N ARG A 440 4.94 42.53 -0.27
CA ARG A 440 5.14 41.69 -1.46
C ARG A 440 6.30 40.71 -1.30
N TRP A 441 7.44 41.19 -0.86
CA TRP A 441 8.57 40.31 -0.57
C TRP A 441 8.19 39.27 0.50
N GLY A 442 7.50 39.68 1.56
CA GLY A 442 7.06 38.81 2.63
C GLY A 442 6.20 37.65 2.12
N TRP A 443 5.09 37.92 1.44
CA TRP A 443 4.23 36.85 0.93
C TRP A 443 4.83 36.05 -0.25
N CYS A 444 5.75 36.64 -1.03
CA CYS A 444 6.53 35.89 -2.01
C CYS A 444 7.44 34.85 -1.34
N LEU A 445 8.12 35.21 -0.26
CA LEU A 445 8.94 34.27 0.50
C LEU A 445 8.09 33.15 1.11
N LEU A 446 6.92 33.49 1.68
CA LEU A 446 5.98 32.47 2.20
C LEU A 446 5.48 31.54 1.09
N LEU A 447 5.24 32.05 -0.11
CA LEU A 447 4.85 31.21 -1.25
C LEU A 447 6.00 30.29 -1.67
N ILE A 448 7.20 30.85 -1.84
CA ILE A 448 8.39 30.06 -2.22
C ILE A 448 8.61 28.92 -1.21
N TYR A 449 8.53 29.23 0.08
CA TYR A 449 8.64 28.23 1.12
C TYR A 449 7.54 27.16 1.01
N SER A 450 6.26 27.55 0.90
CA SER A 450 5.13 26.62 0.81
C SER A 450 5.19 25.74 -0.44
N VAL A 451 5.63 26.30 -1.59
CA VAL A 451 5.81 25.53 -2.84
C VAL A 451 7.01 24.60 -2.74
N ALA A 452 8.14 25.09 -2.20
CA ALA A 452 9.32 24.24 -1.98
C ALA A 452 9.00 23.06 -1.05
N PHE A 453 8.30 23.32 0.05
CA PHE A 453 7.83 22.27 0.95
C PHE A 453 7.00 21.21 0.20
N ASN A 454 5.97 21.62 -0.56
CA ASN A 454 5.14 20.68 -1.33
C ASN A 454 5.92 19.87 -2.35
N LEU A 455 6.87 20.49 -3.04
CA LEU A 455 7.72 19.78 -4.01
C LEU A 455 8.61 18.75 -3.33
N LEU A 456 9.22 19.11 -2.20
CA LEU A 456 10.07 18.19 -1.44
C LEU A 456 9.25 17.05 -0.81
N ALA A 457 8.07 17.35 -0.25
CA ALA A 457 7.12 16.34 0.25
C ALA A 457 6.65 15.39 -0.86
N SER A 458 6.40 15.93 -2.06
CA SER A 458 6.07 15.11 -3.24
C SER A 458 7.21 14.17 -3.64
N VAL A 459 8.48 14.64 -3.60
CA VAL A 459 9.66 13.80 -3.89
C VAL A 459 9.77 12.66 -2.89
N GLU A 460 9.59 12.95 -1.59
CA GLU A 460 9.62 11.92 -0.56
C GLU A 460 8.47 10.92 -0.70
N ALA A 461 7.26 11.40 -0.93
CA ALA A 461 6.11 10.53 -1.17
C ALA A 461 6.33 9.61 -2.38
N HIS A 462 6.98 10.12 -3.43
CA HIS A 462 7.36 9.36 -4.62
C HIS A 462 8.42 8.27 -4.31
N ALA A 463 9.42 8.60 -3.50
CA ALA A 463 10.42 7.63 -3.04
C ALA A 463 9.76 6.50 -2.23
N MET A 464 8.89 6.86 -1.29
CA MET A 464 8.14 5.90 -0.47
C MET A 464 7.19 5.04 -1.31
N ALA A 465 6.50 5.61 -2.31
CA ALA A 465 5.64 4.85 -3.22
C ALA A 465 6.45 3.77 -3.97
N ASN A 466 7.63 4.12 -4.49
CA ASN A 466 8.52 3.15 -5.12
C ASN A 466 9.02 2.08 -4.13
N TYR A 467 9.35 2.48 -2.91
CA TYR A 467 9.76 1.55 -1.85
C TYR A 467 8.66 0.52 -1.51
N PHE A 468 7.42 0.96 -1.31
CA PHE A 468 6.30 0.06 -1.05
C PHE A 468 5.96 -0.82 -2.26
N ALA A 469 6.08 -0.28 -3.48
CA ALA A 469 5.94 -1.06 -4.71
C ALA A 469 6.98 -2.17 -4.78
N GLY A 470 8.24 -1.85 -4.52
CA GLY A 470 9.34 -2.81 -4.46
C GLY A 470 9.07 -3.93 -3.46
N ASN A 471 8.67 -3.61 -2.22
CA ASN A 471 8.33 -4.61 -1.21
C ASN A 471 7.14 -5.50 -1.65
N SER A 472 6.11 -4.91 -2.23
CA SER A 472 4.97 -5.67 -2.73
C SER A 472 5.34 -6.63 -3.86
N LEU A 473 6.18 -6.20 -4.80
CA LEU A 473 6.69 -7.03 -5.90
C LEU A 473 7.60 -8.14 -5.39
N LEU A 474 8.45 -7.84 -4.40
CA LEU A 474 9.33 -8.81 -3.77
C LEU A 474 8.52 -9.95 -3.10
N ASN A 475 7.48 -9.60 -2.36
CA ASN A 475 6.57 -10.56 -1.73
C ASN A 475 5.81 -11.43 -2.76
N ARG A 476 5.71 -10.98 -4.01
CA ARG A 476 5.11 -11.73 -5.14
C ARG A 476 6.13 -12.55 -5.94
N GLY A 477 7.38 -12.55 -5.54
CA GLY A 477 8.45 -13.21 -6.27
C GLY A 477 8.87 -12.53 -7.57
N ARG A 478 8.41 -11.28 -7.84
CA ARG A 478 8.81 -10.47 -9.00
C ARG A 478 10.06 -9.67 -8.68
N VAL A 479 11.17 -10.39 -8.46
CA VAL A 479 12.38 -9.85 -7.84
C VAL A 479 13.04 -8.76 -8.70
N ASP A 480 13.16 -8.96 -10.00
CA ASP A 480 13.81 -8.00 -10.90
C ASP A 480 13.07 -6.65 -10.94
N GLU A 481 11.75 -6.69 -10.96
CA GLU A 481 10.93 -5.48 -10.93
C GLU A 481 10.99 -4.78 -9.55
N ALA A 482 11.07 -5.55 -8.47
CA ALA A 482 11.28 -5.01 -7.13
C ALA A 482 12.63 -4.25 -7.04
N VAL A 483 13.69 -4.83 -7.62
CA VAL A 483 15.02 -4.18 -7.71
C VAL A 483 14.92 -2.83 -8.43
N GLU A 484 14.22 -2.77 -9.58
CA GLU A 484 14.03 -1.52 -10.33
C GLU A 484 13.35 -0.45 -9.48
N HIS A 485 12.31 -0.83 -8.72
CA HIS A 485 11.59 0.10 -7.86
C HIS A 485 12.42 0.58 -6.67
N PHE A 486 13.18 -0.31 -6.01
CA PHE A 486 14.10 0.11 -4.95
C PHE A 486 15.21 1.03 -5.47
N GLN A 487 15.72 0.80 -6.69
CA GLN A 487 16.68 1.70 -7.33
C GLN A 487 16.07 3.08 -7.61
N LYS A 488 14.79 3.16 -8.06
CA LYS A 488 14.06 4.43 -8.23
C LYS A 488 13.88 5.15 -6.90
N ALA A 489 13.55 4.41 -5.83
CA ALA A 489 13.45 4.97 -4.48
C ALA A 489 14.79 5.56 -4.01
N LEU A 490 15.89 4.83 -4.19
CA LEU A 490 17.25 5.28 -3.86
C LEU A 490 17.75 6.44 -4.72
N ALA A 491 17.33 6.53 -5.99
CA ALA A 491 17.64 7.69 -6.82
C ALA A 491 17.03 8.98 -6.27
N LEU A 492 15.91 8.88 -5.57
CA LEU A 492 15.21 10.00 -4.92
C LEU A 492 15.70 10.23 -3.48
N GLN A 493 16.12 9.19 -2.76
CA GLN A 493 16.64 9.24 -1.38
C GLN A 493 17.88 8.36 -1.23
N PRO A 494 19.06 8.81 -1.69
CA PRO A 494 20.29 8.01 -1.65
C PRO A 494 20.77 7.63 -0.23
N GLU A 495 20.42 8.43 0.77
CA GLU A 495 20.85 8.28 2.17
C GLU A 495 19.81 7.53 3.03
N SER A 496 18.96 6.70 2.42
CA SER A 496 17.98 5.91 3.16
C SER A 496 18.53 4.51 3.44
N ALA A 497 18.93 4.26 4.70
CA ALA A 497 19.38 2.93 5.11
C ALA A 497 18.32 1.85 4.84
N ALA A 498 17.03 2.14 5.11
CA ALA A 498 15.93 1.22 4.87
C ALA A 498 15.79 0.80 3.39
N PHE A 499 16.01 1.73 2.46
CA PHE A 499 15.94 1.41 1.03
C PHE A 499 17.13 0.56 0.58
N HIS A 500 18.33 0.85 1.10
CA HIS A 500 19.51 0.02 0.88
C HIS A 500 19.31 -1.39 1.43
N VAL A 501 18.72 -1.54 2.61
CA VAL A 501 18.39 -2.85 3.22
C VAL A 501 17.45 -3.64 2.33
N SER A 502 16.35 -3.05 1.89
CA SER A 502 15.36 -3.75 1.05
C SER A 502 15.93 -4.12 -0.32
N LEU A 503 16.74 -3.25 -0.92
CA LEU A 503 17.45 -3.57 -2.17
C LEU A 503 18.48 -4.69 -1.93
N GLY A 504 19.18 -4.70 -0.80
CA GLY A 504 20.08 -5.76 -0.39
C GLY A 504 19.38 -7.12 -0.32
N TYR A 505 18.23 -7.20 0.35
CA TYR A 505 17.42 -8.42 0.39
C TYR A 505 16.90 -8.83 -1.00
N ALA A 506 16.48 -7.87 -1.83
CA ALA A 506 16.03 -8.16 -3.19
C ALA A 506 17.17 -8.77 -4.03
N TYR A 507 18.38 -8.24 -3.92
CA TYR A 507 19.56 -8.82 -4.60
C TYR A 507 19.90 -10.22 -4.06
N CYS A 508 19.78 -10.48 -2.75
CA CYS A 508 19.93 -11.83 -2.19
C CYS A 508 18.95 -12.82 -2.83
N GLN A 509 17.67 -12.45 -2.95
CA GLN A 509 16.66 -13.31 -3.57
C GLN A 509 16.90 -13.50 -5.07
N ALA A 510 17.49 -12.53 -5.75
CA ALA A 510 17.89 -12.63 -7.15
C ALA A 510 19.17 -13.47 -7.37
N GLY A 511 19.83 -13.93 -6.28
CA GLY A 511 21.13 -14.60 -6.36
C GLY A 511 22.32 -13.66 -6.67
N ARG A 512 22.09 -12.34 -6.61
CA ARG A 512 23.09 -11.29 -6.89
C ARG A 512 23.79 -10.88 -5.59
N VAL A 513 24.56 -11.81 -5.03
CA VAL A 513 25.05 -11.71 -3.65
C VAL A 513 26.09 -10.58 -3.49
N ASP A 514 26.93 -10.33 -4.50
CA ASP A 514 27.93 -9.25 -4.46
C ASP A 514 27.27 -7.87 -4.34
N GLU A 515 26.23 -7.63 -5.15
CA GLU A 515 25.46 -6.38 -5.10
C GLU A 515 24.71 -6.23 -3.77
N SER A 516 24.21 -7.35 -3.21
CA SER A 516 23.58 -7.35 -1.90
C SER A 516 24.53 -6.87 -0.80
N ILE A 517 25.76 -7.39 -0.77
CA ILE A 517 26.79 -6.99 0.19
C ILE A 517 27.06 -5.48 0.10
N ILE A 518 27.19 -4.95 -1.13
CA ILE A 518 27.43 -3.52 -1.34
C ILE A 518 26.27 -2.69 -0.73
N GLN A 519 25.02 -3.13 -0.91
CA GLN A 519 23.89 -2.38 -0.38
C GLN A 519 23.84 -2.42 1.16
N PHE A 520 24.07 -3.57 1.78
CA PHE A 520 24.15 -3.65 3.24
C PHE A 520 25.32 -2.86 3.82
N GLN A 521 26.48 -2.81 3.13
CA GLN A 521 27.61 -1.97 3.54
C GLN A 521 27.24 -0.49 3.52
N LYS A 522 26.59 -0.01 2.46
CA LYS A 522 26.05 1.37 2.39
C LYS A 522 25.02 1.64 3.50
N ALA A 523 24.16 0.68 3.81
CA ALA A 523 23.24 0.81 4.93
C ALA A 523 23.97 0.95 6.28
N LEU A 524 25.09 0.23 6.49
CA LEU A 524 25.93 0.37 7.68
C LEU A 524 26.70 1.69 7.75
N GLU A 525 27.11 2.27 6.61
CA GLU A 525 27.70 3.61 6.58
C GLU A 525 26.73 4.67 7.11
N ILE A 526 25.40 4.49 6.83
CA ILE A 526 24.34 5.39 7.29
C ILE A 526 23.90 5.06 8.72
N GLN A 527 23.76 3.78 9.05
CA GLN A 527 23.31 3.27 10.35
C GLN A 527 24.26 2.17 10.87
N PRO A 528 25.39 2.51 11.51
CA PRO A 528 26.38 1.54 11.95
C PRO A 528 25.87 0.55 13.02
N ASP A 529 24.95 0.95 13.86
CA ASP A 529 24.40 0.15 14.95
C ASP A 529 22.98 -0.39 14.61
N SER A 530 22.82 -0.98 13.41
CA SER A 530 21.59 -1.65 13.01
C SER A 530 21.74 -3.17 13.03
N ALA A 531 21.05 -3.83 13.97
CA ALA A 531 21.05 -5.29 14.08
C ALA A 531 20.52 -5.96 12.80
N GLU A 532 19.50 -5.38 12.18
CA GLU A 532 18.91 -5.88 10.93
C GLU A 532 19.91 -5.85 9.77
N VAL A 533 20.68 -4.76 9.63
CA VAL A 533 21.67 -4.64 8.55
C VAL A 533 22.82 -5.62 8.75
N HIS A 534 23.31 -5.76 9.98
CA HIS A 534 24.34 -6.76 10.30
C HIS A 534 23.84 -8.17 10.01
N ASN A 535 22.58 -8.50 10.35
CA ASN A 535 21.99 -9.79 10.02
C ASN A 535 21.90 -10.01 8.49
N GLY A 536 21.43 -9.02 7.72
CA GLY A 536 21.36 -9.10 6.26
C GLY A 536 22.73 -9.30 5.61
N LEU A 537 23.75 -8.53 6.05
CA LEU A 537 25.12 -8.67 5.58
C LEU A 537 25.71 -10.04 5.95
N GLY A 538 25.49 -10.52 7.17
CA GLY A 538 25.90 -11.86 7.61
C GLY A 538 25.30 -12.95 6.73
N PHE A 539 24.03 -12.86 6.41
CA PHE A 539 23.35 -13.80 5.50
C PHE A 539 23.95 -13.80 4.08
N SER A 540 24.22 -12.63 3.53
CA SER A 540 24.85 -12.49 2.20
C SER A 540 26.28 -13.07 2.17
N LEU A 541 27.07 -12.79 3.21
CA LEU A 541 28.43 -13.36 3.36
C LEU A 541 28.41 -14.87 3.49
N PHE A 542 27.42 -15.42 4.19
CA PHE A 542 27.24 -16.87 4.30
C PHE A 542 26.92 -17.51 2.95
N GLN A 543 26.06 -16.89 2.13
CA GLN A 543 25.76 -17.36 0.77
C GLN A 543 27.01 -17.36 -0.14
N MET A 544 27.97 -16.44 0.09
CA MET A 544 29.28 -16.44 -0.59
C MET A 544 30.30 -17.46 -0.03
N GLY A 545 29.94 -18.20 1.00
CA GLY A 545 30.87 -19.12 1.69
C GLY A 545 31.85 -18.41 2.63
N ARG A 546 31.72 -17.11 2.90
CA ARG A 546 32.55 -16.35 3.86
C ARG A 546 32.05 -16.54 5.28
N VAL A 547 32.05 -17.79 5.74
CA VAL A 547 31.36 -18.25 6.97
C VAL A 547 31.83 -17.52 8.23
N ASN A 548 33.15 -17.32 8.43
CA ASN A 548 33.66 -16.66 9.62
C ASN A 548 33.24 -15.20 9.73
N GLU A 549 33.19 -14.49 8.61
CA GLU A 549 32.72 -13.10 8.57
C GLU A 549 31.21 -13.03 8.82
N ALA A 550 30.45 -13.97 8.28
CA ALA A 550 29.02 -14.08 8.54
C ALA A 550 28.73 -14.24 10.03
N ILE A 551 29.46 -15.15 10.73
CA ILE A 551 29.35 -15.34 12.18
C ILE A 551 29.62 -14.03 12.93
N THR A 552 30.68 -13.30 12.56
CA THR A 552 31.02 -12.03 13.19
C THR A 552 29.88 -11.00 13.06
N HIS A 553 29.26 -10.93 11.90
CA HIS A 553 28.12 -10.02 11.70
C HIS A 553 26.87 -10.46 12.45
N PHE A 554 26.54 -11.74 12.52
CA PHE A 554 25.42 -12.22 13.36
C PHE A 554 25.67 -11.96 14.85
N GLN A 555 26.90 -12.18 15.34
CA GLN A 555 27.28 -11.84 16.72
C GLN A 555 27.16 -10.34 16.98
N ARG A 556 27.54 -9.49 16.01
CA ARG A 556 27.36 -8.04 16.12
C ARG A 556 25.88 -7.67 16.17
N ALA A 557 25.05 -8.29 15.33
CA ALA A 557 23.59 -8.09 15.37
C ALA A 557 23.02 -8.41 16.75
N LEU A 558 23.43 -9.55 17.36
CA LEU A 558 23.00 -9.98 18.69
C LEU A 558 23.60 -9.14 19.84
N ALA A 559 24.75 -8.51 19.63
CA ALA A 559 25.31 -7.57 20.59
C ALA A 559 24.53 -6.23 20.62
N ILE A 560 23.93 -5.83 19.48
CA ILE A 560 23.08 -4.64 19.35
C ILE A 560 21.67 -4.95 19.85
N ASP A 561 21.08 -6.05 19.43
CA ASP A 561 19.76 -6.52 19.81
C ASP A 561 19.80 -8.00 20.24
N PRO A 562 19.92 -8.28 21.54
CA PRO A 562 19.94 -9.64 22.05
C PRO A 562 18.65 -10.43 21.81
N ASP A 563 17.52 -9.76 21.60
CA ASP A 563 16.22 -10.37 21.37
C ASP A 563 15.90 -10.49 19.86
N PHE A 564 16.91 -10.44 19.00
CA PHE A 564 16.70 -10.57 17.55
C PHE A 564 16.61 -12.04 17.10
N ALA A 565 15.41 -12.60 17.15
CA ALA A 565 15.13 -14.01 16.84
C ALA A 565 15.72 -14.49 15.49
N LYS A 566 15.67 -13.64 14.43
CA LYS A 566 16.23 -14.00 13.12
C LYS A 566 17.75 -14.20 13.15
N ALA A 567 18.47 -13.36 13.89
CA ALA A 567 19.92 -13.48 14.00
C ALA A 567 20.31 -14.74 14.78
N HIS A 568 19.56 -15.06 15.84
CA HIS A 568 19.73 -16.35 16.56
C HIS A 568 19.49 -17.53 15.62
N ASN A 569 18.41 -17.53 14.83
CA ASN A 569 18.13 -18.62 13.89
C ASN A 569 19.23 -18.76 12.84
N ASN A 570 19.68 -17.66 12.22
CA ASN A 570 20.73 -17.69 11.21
C ASN A 570 22.07 -18.17 11.76
N LEU A 571 22.45 -17.72 12.96
CA LEU A 571 23.66 -18.19 13.62
C LEU A 571 23.55 -19.69 14.01
N GLY A 572 22.40 -20.12 14.51
CA GLY A 572 22.08 -21.53 14.77
C GLY A 572 22.22 -22.38 13.51
N TYR A 573 21.71 -21.90 12.38
CA TYR A 573 21.81 -22.60 11.10
C TYR A 573 23.28 -22.77 10.63
N ILE A 574 24.11 -21.74 10.76
CA ILE A 574 25.54 -21.86 10.45
C ILE A 574 26.23 -22.87 11.37
N LEU A 575 25.96 -22.79 12.66
CA LEU A 575 26.53 -23.73 13.65
C LEU A 575 26.10 -25.18 13.37
N PHE A 576 24.86 -25.37 12.95
CA PHE A 576 24.35 -26.68 12.49
C PHE A 576 25.15 -27.19 11.28
N GLN A 577 25.40 -26.35 10.26
CA GLN A 577 26.18 -26.69 9.07
C GLN A 577 27.64 -27.02 9.44
N MET A 578 28.19 -26.41 10.49
CA MET A 578 29.52 -26.68 11.01
C MET A 578 29.59 -27.92 11.92
N GLY A 579 28.47 -28.60 12.15
CA GLY A 579 28.38 -29.76 13.06
C GLY A 579 28.38 -29.40 14.55
N ARG A 580 28.28 -28.14 14.94
CA ARG A 580 28.22 -27.67 16.33
C ARG A 580 26.81 -27.76 16.88
N MET A 581 26.28 -29.00 16.96
CA MET A 581 24.85 -29.31 17.21
C MET A 581 24.29 -28.66 18.48
N ASN A 582 25.02 -28.80 19.61
CA ASN A 582 24.51 -28.28 20.89
C ASN A 582 24.36 -26.76 20.92
N GLU A 583 25.29 -26.05 20.30
CA GLU A 583 25.24 -24.61 20.21
C GLU A 583 24.13 -24.15 19.24
N ALA A 584 23.94 -24.87 18.12
CA ALA A 584 22.86 -24.64 17.21
C ALA A 584 21.49 -24.79 17.91
N ILE A 585 21.29 -25.85 18.66
CA ILE A 585 20.06 -26.09 19.46
C ILE A 585 19.80 -24.92 20.41
N THR A 586 20.83 -24.46 21.14
CA THR A 586 20.67 -23.32 22.06
C THR A 586 20.19 -22.07 21.32
N HIS A 587 20.78 -21.75 20.18
CA HIS A 587 20.37 -20.59 19.41
C HIS A 587 18.95 -20.72 18.82
N PHE A 588 18.57 -21.89 18.32
CA PHE A 588 17.20 -22.12 17.85
C PHE A 588 16.18 -22.03 19.00
N GLN A 589 16.51 -22.56 20.18
CA GLN A 589 15.65 -22.45 21.36
C GLN A 589 15.48 -21.00 21.80
N THR A 590 16.56 -20.21 21.85
CA THR A 590 16.49 -18.78 22.15
C THR A 590 15.63 -18.05 21.10
N ALA A 591 15.78 -18.36 19.81
CA ALA A 591 14.94 -17.77 18.77
C ALA A 591 13.45 -18.07 19.00
N LEU A 592 13.11 -19.28 19.48
CA LEU A 592 11.74 -19.69 19.79
C LEU A 592 11.22 -19.17 21.14
N GLU A 593 12.08 -18.90 22.11
CA GLU A 593 11.73 -18.20 23.35
C GLU A 593 11.31 -16.75 23.05
N ILE A 594 12.04 -16.08 22.15
CA ILE A 594 11.75 -14.71 21.70
C ILE A 594 10.49 -14.70 20.80
N ASN A 595 10.41 -15.61 19.84
CA ASN A 595 9.27 -15.71 18.93
C ASN A 595 8.77 -17.17 18.82
N PRO A 596 7.81 -17.58 19.66
CA PRO A 596 7.26 -18.94 19.65
C PRO A 596 6.54 -19.33 18.35
N ASN A 597 6.22 -18.38 17.49
CA ASN A 597 5.54 -18.59 16.21
C ASN A 597 6.48 -18.51 15.00
N TYR A 598 7.79 -18.74 15.20
CA TYR A 598 8.77 -18.70 14.13
C TYR A 598 8.88 -20.08 13.45
N ALA A 599 8.14 -20.27 12.35
CA ALA A 599 8.03 -21.56 11.65
C ALA A 599 9.38 -22.11 11.18
N GLU A 600 10.25 -21.27 10.62
CA GLU A 600 11.58 -21.66 10.14
C GLU A 600 12.48 -22.11 11.31
N ALA A 601 12.43 -21.47 12.47
CA ALA A 601 13.20 -21.88 13.65
C ALA A 601 12.73 -23.24 14.20
N HIS A 602 11.42 -23.50 14.17
CA HIS A 602 10.90 -24.84 14.49
C HIS A 602 11.39 -25.89 13.50
N TYR A 603 11.40 -25.58 12.21
CA TYR A 603 11.92 -26.50 11.18
C TYR A 603 13.41 -26.76 11.35
N ASP A 604 14.24 -25.72 11.56
CA ASP A 604 15.67 -25.85 11.72
C ASP A 604 16.06 -26.61 13.01
N LEU A 605 15.35 -26.35 14.11
CA LEU A 605 15.51 -27.12 15.35
C LEU A 605 15.11 -28.60 15.14
N GLY A 606 14.04 -28.85 14.40
CA GLY A 606 13.62 -30.18 14.00
C GLY A 606 14.71 -30.95 13.25
N ASN A 607 15.37 -30.31 12.30
CA ASN A 607 16.50 -30.88 11.55
C ASN A 607 17.67 -31.23 12.47
N CYS A 608 18.02 -30.34 13.38
CA CYS A 608 19.10 -30.52 14.31
C CYS A 608 18.81 -31.72 15.27
N LEU A 609 17.60 -31.79 15.83
CA LEU A 609 17.13 -32.86 16.70
C LEU A 609 17.09 -34.19 15.97
N LEU A 610 16.64 -34.20 14.73
CA LEU A 610 16.61 -35.44 13.92
C LEU A 610 18.02 -36.01 13.69
N GLN A 611 18.99 -35.11 13.40
CA GLN A 611 20.38 -35.52 13.14
C GLN A 611 21.08 -36.11 14.38
N ILE A 612 20.71 -35.63 15.58
CA ILE A 612 21.24 -36.19 16.83
C ILE A 612 20.40 -37.35 17.38
N GLY A 613 19.41 -37.86 16.62
CA GLY A 613 18.58 -39.02 16.97
C GLY A 613 17.42 -38.74 17.95
N ARG A 614 17.14 -37.44 18.29
CA ARG A 614 15.98 -37.05 19.12
C ARG A 614 14.71 -36.94 18.27
N VAL A 615 14.32 -38.09 17.66
CA VAL A 615 13.31 -38.17 16.60
C VAL A 615 11.94 -37.71 17.07
N ASP A 616 11.51 -38.06 18.29
CA ASP A 616 10.18 -37.67 18.80
C ASP A 616 10.05 -36.14 18.97
N GLU A 617 11.08 -35.50 19.44
CA GLU A 617 11.11 -34.04 19.59
C GLU A 617 11.16 -33.36 18.23
N ALA A 618 11.93 -33.91 17.29
CA ALA A 618 11.94 -33.40 15.92
C ALA A 618 10.53 -33.41 15.29
N ILE A 619 9.77 -34.50 15.49
CA ILE A 619 8.38 -34.61 15.02
C ILE A 619 7.48 -33.49 15.59
N VAL A 620 7.63 -33.17 16.88
CA VAL A 620 6.85 -32.09 17.53
C VAL A 620 7.15 -30.74 16.85
N HIS A 621 8.44 -30.45 16.63
CA HIS A 621 8.86 -29.21 16.04
C HIS A 621 8.46 -29.08 14.53
N TYR A 622 8.59 -30.15 13.74
CA TYR A 622 8.10 -30.14 12.36
C TYR A 622 6.59 -29.96 12.27
N ARG A 623 5.80 -30.59 13.15
CA ARG A 623 4.36 -30.42 13.22
C ARG A 623 4.02 -28.96 13.55
N LYS A 624 4.75 -28.35 14.49
CA LYS A 624 4.54 -26.93 14.83
C LYS A 624 4.90 -26.01 13.68
N ALA A 625 5.99 -26.28 12.97
CA ALA A 625 6.35 -25.53 11.76
C ALA A 625 5.25 -25.60 10.68
N ILE A 626 4.67 -26.78 10.45
CA ILE A 626 3.57 -27.00 9.51
C ILE A 626 2.26 -26.30 9.97
N GLU A 627 1.96 -26.35 11.27
CA GLU A 627 0.81 -25.65 11.85
C GLU A 627 0.90 -24.14 11.61
N LEU A 628 2.09 -23.57 11.84
CA LEU A 628 2.35 -22.14 11.68
C LEU A 628 2.40 -21.71 10.21
N GLN A 629 3.01 -22.53 9.36
CA GLN A 629 3.16 -22.27 7.94
C GLN A 629 2.85 -23.51 7.09
N PRO A 630 1.58 -23.76 6.74
CA PRO A 630 1.17 -24.93 5.96
C PRO A 630 1.78 -25.05 4.57
N SER A 631 2.39 -23.99 4.06
CA SER A 631 3.10 -23.96 2.76
C SER A 631 4.60 -24.30 2.87
N LEU A 632 5.13 -24.53 4.07
CA LEU A 632 6.55 -24.85 4.30
C LEU A 632 6.86 -26.31 3.91
N LEU A 633 7.06 -26.54 2.61
CA LEU A 633 7.31 -27.90 2.06
C LEU A 633 8.48 -28.67 2.70
N PRO A 634 9.64 -28.02 3.03
CA PRO A 634 10.73 -28.69 3.72
C PRO A 634 10.31 -29.31 5.04
N ALA A 635 9.37 -28.71 5.78
CA ALA A 635 8.91 -29.25 7.05
C ALA A 635 8.10 -30.55 6.87
N TYR A 636 7.31 -30.70 5.83
CA TYR A 636 6.66 -31.96 5.49
C TYR A 636 7.68 -33.04 5.13
N ASN A 637 8.72 -32.71 4.38
CA ASN A 637 9.80 -33.65 4.04
C ASN A 637 10.57 -34.07 5.28
N GLY A 638 10.94 -33.11 6.17
CA GLY A 638 11.62 -33.41 7.41
C GLY A 638 10.77 -34.28 8.36
N LEU A 639 9.46 -34.01 8.46
CA LEU A 639 8.51 -34.83 9.22
C LEU A 639 8.42 -36.23 8.66
N ALA A 640 8.40 -36.38 7.34
CA ALA A 640 8.39 -37.68 6.67
C ALA A 640 9.69 -38.46 6.92
N ASP A 641 10.84 -37.78 6.87
CA ASP A 641 12.14 -38.40 7.20
C ASP A 641 12.19 -38.86 8.66
N ALA A 642 11.63 -38.10 9.59
CA ALA A 642 11.52 -38.48 11.00
C ALA A 642 10.62 -39.72 11.18
N PHE A 643 9.47 -39.80 10.52
CA PHE A 643 8.61 -40.97 10.53
C PHE A 643 9.29 -42.20 9.88
N ARG A 644 10.00 -41.97 8.77
CA ARG A 644 10.78 -43.02 8.10
C ARG A 644 11.85 -43.61 9.05
N GLN A 645 12.55 -42.77 9.81
CA GLN A 645 13.54 -43.22 10.79
C GLN A 645 12.91 -44.02 11.94
N LYS A 646 11.64 -43.76 12.29
CA LYS A 646 10.86 -44.55 13.26
C LYS A 646 10.23 -45.82 12.66
N GLY A 647 10.40 -46.10 11.38
CA GLY A 647 9.75 -47.24 10.71
C GLY A 647 8.25 -47.02 10.41
N MET A 648 7.72 -45.80 10.60
CA MET A 648 6.31 -45.44 10.39
C MET A 648 6.06 -45.12 8.92
N ALA A 649 5.98 -46.16 8.08
CA ALA A 649 5.96 -46.06 6.65
C ALA A 649 4.73 -45.28 6.11
N ALA A 650 3.55 -45.54 6.66
CA ALA A 650 2.30 -44.95 6.19
C ALA A 650 2.29 -43.43 6.41
N GLU A 651 2.70 -42.99 7.60
CA GLU A 651 2.79 -41.58 7.96
C GLU A 651 3.86 -40.84 7.15
N ALA A 652 5.02 -41.48 6.91
CA ALA A 652 6.09 -40.93 6.09
C ALA A 652 5.58 -40.70 4.64
N MET A 653 4.95 -41.71 4.05
CA MET A 653 4.37 -41.59 2.70
C MET A 653 3.31 -40.49 2.61
N ALA A 654 2.43 -40.37 3.61
CA ALA A 654 1.41 -39.36 3.67
C ALA A 654 2.01 -37.92 3.66
N CYS A 655 3.09 -37.72 4.44
CA CYS A 655 3.77 -36.43 4.51
C CYS A 655 4.48 -36.07 3.18
N TYR A 656 5.23 -36.99 2.57
CA TYR A 656 5.84 -36.80 1.27
C TYR A 656 4.76 -36.51 0.20
N GLN A 657 3.68 -37.26 0.20
CA GLN A 657 2.57 -37.07 -0.72
C GLN A 657 1.95 -35.67 -0.56
N LYS A 658 1.77 -35.21 0.68
CA LYS A 658 1.24 -33.86 0.96
C LYS A 658 2.15 -32.77 0.44
N ALA A 659 3.47 -32.91 0.58
CA ALA A 659 4.43 -31.98 -0.01
C ALA A 659 4.33 -31.92 -1.55
N ILE A 660 4.16 -33.08 -2.20
CA ILE A 660 4.00 -33.19 -3.66
C ILE A 660 2.64 -32.63 -4.12
N GLU A 661 1.57 -32.83 -3.35
CA GLU A 661 0.25 -32.22 -3.63
C GLU A 661 0.28 -30.70 -3.61
N LEU A 662 0.99 -30.12 -2.62
CA LEU A 662 1.15 -28.68 -2.50
C LEU A 662 2.00 -28.10 -3.62
N GLN A 663 3.08 -28.78 -3.99
CA GLN A 663 3.94 -28.39 -5.10
C GLN A 663 4.43 -29.63 -5.85
N PRO A 664 3.82 -29.96 -7.01
CA PRO A 664 4.18 -31.12 -7.81
C PRO A 664 5.64 -31.18 -8.27
N GLN A 665 6.35 -30.07 -8.31
CA GLN A 665 7.76 -29.96 -8.72
C GLN A 665 8.73 -29.99 -7.52
N PHE A 666 8.28 -30.31 -6.31
CA PHE A 666 9.16 -30.39 -5.13
C PHE A 666 9.97 -31.69 -5.17
N ILE A 667 11.12 -31.65 -5.84
CA ILE A 667 12.00 -32.78 -6.12
C ILE A 667 12.38 -33.58 -4.85
N PRO A 668 12.75 -32.96 -3.69
CA PRO A 668 13.14 -33.73 -2.51
C PRO A 668 12.07 -34.73 -2.06
N ALA A 669 10.81 -34.36 -1.99
CA ALA A 669 9.74 -35.26 -1.59
C ALA A 669 9.48 -36.34 -2.67
N GLN A 670 9.60 -36.02 -3.97
CA GLN A 670 9.45 -37.02 -5.04
C GLN A 670 10.50 -38.12 -4.94
N ILE A 671 11.79 -37.77 -4.77
CA ILE A 671 12.87 -38.74 -4.73
C ILE A 671 12.84 -39.55 -3.42
N ASN A 672 12.52 -38.93 -2.29
CA ASN A 672 12.43 -39.64 -1.02
C ASN A 672 11.26 -40.64 -1.01
N LEU A 673 10.10 -40.23 -1.52
CA LEU A 673 8.96 -41.14 -1.67
C LEU A 673 9.26 -42.25 -2.69
N ALA A 674 9.88 -41.92 -3.83
CA ALA A 674 10.27 -42.93 -4.83
C ALA A 674 11.29 -43.94 -4.28
N TRP A 675 12.31 -43.48 -3.54
CA TRP A 675 13.28 -44.32 -2.87
C TRP A 675 12.60 -45.28 -1.89
N MET A 676 11.70 -44.78 -1.05
CA MET A 676 10.95 -45.56 -0.09
C MET A 676 10.08 -46.63 -0.79
N LEU A 677 9.36 -46.26 -1.83
CA LEU A 677 8.52 -47.15 -2.63
C LEU A 677 9.34 -48.22 -3.40
N ALA A 678 10.62 -47.97 -3.68
CA ALA A 678 11.49 -48.93 -4.35
C ALA A 678 12.24 -49.85 -3.40
N THR A 679 12.61 -49.41 -2.19
CA THR A 679 13.60 -50.07 -1.35
C THR A 679 13.11 -50.54 0.01
N TRP A 680 11.88 -50.15 0.43
CA TRP A 680 11.38 -50.47 1.77
C TRP A 680 11.35 -51.99 2.03
N PRO A 681 11.71 -52.46 3.26
CA PRO A 681 11.77 -53.88 3.57
C PRO A 681 10.44 -54.61 3.35
N GLU A 682 9.32 -54.06 3.88
CA GLU A 682 8.02 -54.68 3.77
C GLU A 682 7.45 -54.60 2.35
N PRO A 683 7.03 -55.74 1.75
CA PRO A 683 6.46 -55.74 0.38
C PRO A 683 5.20 -54.91 0.22
N SER A 684 4.39 -54.79 1.28
CA SER A 684 3.13 -54.02 1.26
C SER A 684 3.32 -52.51 1.05
N VAL A 685 4.48 -51.96 1.34
CA VAL A 685 4.85 -50.56 1.17
C VAL A 685 5.39 -50.29 -0.23
N ARG A 686 5.99 -51.30 -0.85
CA ARG A 686 6.68 -51.15 -2.14
C ARG A 686 5.72 -51.01 -3.29
N ASN A 687 6.05 -50.09 -4.21
CA ASN A 687 5.35 -49.88 -5.49
C ASN A 687 6.35 -49.40 -6.53
N GLY A 688 7.02 -50.31 -7.21
CA GLY A 688 8.05 -50.03 -8.18
C GLY A 688 7.51 -49.18 -9.36
N GLY A 689 6.27 -49.40 -9.82
CA GLY A 689 5.67 -48.61 -10.88
C GLY A 689 5.51 -47.12 -10.51
N LYS A 690 4.98 -46.85 -9.27
CA LYS A 690 4.85 -45.47 -8.79
C LYS A 690 6.23 -44.85 -8.52
N ALA A 691 7.20 -45.65 -8.05
CA ALA A 691 8.57 -45.18 -7.85
C ALA A 691 9.24 -44.76 -9.16
N VAL A 692 9.09 -45.54 -10.23
CA VAL A 692 9.61 -45.20 -11.56
C VAL A 692 8.96 -43.90 -12.09
N ALA A 693 7.65 -43.71 -11.91
CA ALA A 693 6.97 -42.49 -12.32
C ALA A 693 7.50 -41.26 -11.61
N LEU A 694 7.62 -41.29 -10.27
CA LEU A 694 8.10 -40.16 -9.47
C LEU A 694 9.58 -39.84 -9.74
N ALA A 695 10.46 -40.86 -9.72
CA ALA A 695 11.88 -40.65 -10.00
C ALA A 695 12.12 -40.23 -11.45
N GLY A 696 11.31 -40.71 -12.40
CA GLY A 696 11.34 -40.29 -13.80
C GLY A 696 10.96 -38.82 -13.98
N GLN A 697 9.92 -38.35 -13.30
CA GLN A 697 9.54 -36.94 -13.28
C GLN A 697 10.66 -36.06 -12.70
N ALA A 698 11.21 -36.44 -11.55
CA ALA A 698 12.34 -35.74 -10.94
C ALA A 698 13.54 -35.68 -11.87
N ASN A 699 13.83 -36.77 -12.58
CA ASN A 699 14.94 -36.85 -13.55
C ASN A 699 14.74 -35.93 -14.78
N GLN A 700 13.51 -35.73 -15.23
CA GLN A 700 13.22 -34.76 -16.28
C GLN A 700 13.54 -33.34 -15.85
N PHE A 701 13.22 -32.97 -14.62
CA PHE A 701 13.55 -31.64 -14.09
C PHE A 701 15.05 -31.43 -13.89
N SER A 702 15.80 -32.46 -13.45
CA SER A 702 17.27 -32.42 -13.30
C SER A 702 18.03 -32.55 -14.60
N LYS A 703 17.33 -32.84 -15.72
CA LYS A 703 17.93 -33.11 -17.04
C LYS A 703 18.99 -34.23 -16.98
N GLY A 704 18.82 -35.22 -16.11
CA GLY A 704 19.72 -36.32 -15.96
C GLY A 704 21.10 -35.99 -15.32
N LYS A 705 21.22 -34.89 -14.62
CA LYS A 705 22.50 -34.41 -14.06
C LYS A 705 22.68 -34.67 -12.56
N ASP A 706 21.66 -35.18 -11.89
CA ASP A 706 21.72 -35.43 -10.45
C ASP A 706 21.93 -36.94 -10.16
N PRO A 707 23.06 -37.34 -9.57
CA PRO A 707 23.35 -38.73 -9.30
C PRO A 707 22.41 -39.38 -8.25
N LEU A 708 21.82 -38.60 -7.31
CA LEU A 708 20.87 -39.14 -6.32
C LEU A 708 19.53 -39.48 -6.97
N ILE A 709 19.07 -38.61 -7.90
CA ILE A 709 17.84 -38.89 -8.66
C ILE A 709 18.02 -40.13 -9.53
N LEU A 710 19.16 -40.27 -10.22
CA LEU A 710 19.45 -41.41 -11.07
C LEU A 710 19.60 -42.69 -10.22
N ARG A 711 20.22 -42.64 -9.03
CA ARG A 711 20.28 -43.73 -8.07
C ARG A 711 18.87 -44.21 -7.70
N THR A 712 18.00 -43.26 -7.35
CA THR A 712 16.60 -43.57 -6.99
C THR A 712 15.84 -44.21 -8.17
N LEU A 713 16.05 -43.70 -9.38
CA LEU A 713 15.42 -44.24 -10.58
C LEU A 713 15.91 -45.65 -10.91
N ALA A 714 17.22 -45.90 -10.71
CA ALA A 714 17.81 -47.26 -10.84
C ALA A 714 17.21 -48.25 -9.85
N ALA A 715 17.06 -47.87 -8.57
CA ALA A 715 16.40 -48.69 -7.56
C ALA A 715 14.93 -48.98 -7.92
N ALA A 716 14.23 -48.00 -8.47
CA ALA A 716 12.85 -48.14 -8.95
C ALA A 716 12.75 -49.11 -10.15
N TYR A 717 13.69 -49.06 -11.09
CA TYR A 717 13.76 -50.05 -12.18
C TYR A 717 14.04 -51.47 -11.68
N ALA A 718 14.97 -51.59 -10.69
CA ALA A 718 15.28 -52.90 -10.10
C ALA A 718 14.07 -53.51 -9.39
N GLU A 719 13.27 -52.68 -8.65
CA GLU A 719 12.04 -53.15 -7.99
C GLU A 719 10.96 -53.63 -9.00
N THR A 720 10.97 -53.10 -10.22
CA THR A 720 10.09 -53.57 -11.29
C THR A 720 10.65 -54.69 -12.12
N GLY A 721 11.80 -55.28 -11.73
CA GLY A 721 12.47 -56.36 -12.45
C GLY A 721 13.23 -55.92 -13.72
N ARG A 722 13.35 -54.63 -13.97
CA ARG A 722 14.03 -54.04 -15.14
C ARG A 722 15.52 -53.84 -14.83
N PHE A 723 16.22 -54.98 -14.55
CA PHE A 723 17.61 -54.97 -14.12
C PHE A 723 18.60 -54.38 -15.12
N PRO A 724 18.47 -54.63 -16.46
CA PRO A 724 19.35 -53.97 -17.42
C PRO A 724 19.30 -52.45 -17.37
N GLU A 725 18.09 -51.86 -17.27
CA GLU A 725 17.93 -50.41 -17.17
C GLU A 725 18.42 -49.92 -15.79
N ALA A 726 18.23 -50.68 -14.71
CA ALA A 726 18.76 -50.35 -13.39
C ALA A 726 20.29 -50.25 -13.39
N VAL A 727 20.98 -51.25 -13.99
CA VAL A 727 22.45 -51.23 -14.12
C VAL A 727 22.92 -50.05 -14.96
N LEU A 728 22.29 -49.79 -16.11
CA LEU A 728 22.64 -48.65 -16.99
C LEU A 728 22.49 -47.30 -16.23
N THR A 729 21.35 -47.09 -15.58
CA THR A 729 21.05 -45.84 -14.86
C THR A 729 21.95 -45.65 -13.63
N ALA A 730 22.23 -46.74 -12.88
CA ALA A 730 23.15 -46.70 -11.74
C ALA A 730 24.58 -46.43 -12.19
N SER A 731 25.03 -46.93 -13.35
CA SER A 731 26.34 -46.65 -13.91
C SER A 731 26.48 -45.20 -14.34
N GLN A 732 25.43 -44.61 -14.89
CA GLN A 732 25.38 -43.15 -15.16
C GLN A 732 25.47 -42.33 -13.87
N ALA A 733 24.72 -42.71 -12.82
CA ALA A 733 24.79 -42.10 -11.51
C ALA A 733 26.21 -42.17 -10.91
N LEU A 734 26.86 -43.35 -11.04
CA LEU A 734 28.22 -43.58 -10.57
C LEU A 734 29.23 -42.65 -11.28
N ALA A 735 29.15 -42.52 -12.59
CA ALA A 735 30.03 -41.62 -13.34
C ALA A 735 29.90 -40.16 -12.86
N LEU A 736 28.68 -39.70 -12.59
CA LEU A 736 28.42 -38.39 -12.01
C LEU A 736 28.92 -38.22 -10.59
N ALA A 737 28.70 -39.23 -9.73
CA ALA A 737 29.17 -39.24 -8.34
C ALA A 737 30.71 -39.17 -8.25
N VAL A 738 31.41 -39.89 -9.14
CA VAL A 738 32.89 -39.85 -9.23
C VAL A 738 33.34 -38.46 -9.71
N ALA A 739 32.69 -37.88 -10.75
CA ALA A 739 32.98 -36.54 -11.25
C ALA A 739 32.77 -35.45 -10.18
N GLN A 740 31.80 -35.67 -9.26
CA GLN A 740 31.51 -34.78 -8.13
C GLN A 740 32.35 -35.07 -6.88
N SER A 741 33.31 -36.00 -6.95
CA SER A 741 34.16 -36.40 -5.85
C SER A 741 33.37 -36.81 -4.58
N ASN A 742 32.27 -37.54 -4.72
CA ASN A 742 31.42 -38.03 -3.63
C ASN A 742 31.70 -39.53 -3.34
N PRO A 743 32.67 -39.85 -2.46
CA PRO A 743 33.09 -41.24 -2.20
C PRO A 743 31.99 -42.08 -1.56
N GLY A 744 31.16 -41.48 -0.69
CA GLY A 744 30.07 -42.21 -0.03
C GLY A 744 29.01 -42.69 -1.05
N LEU A 745 28.59 -41.84 -1.96
CA LEU A 745 27.64 -42.19 -3.00
C LEU A 745 28.27 -43.16 -4.02
N THR A 746 29.55 -42.97 -4.35
CA THR A 746 30.30 -43.84 -5.25
C THR A 746 30.32 -45.30 -4.73
N ASN A 747 30.66 -45.51 -3.45
CA ASN A 747 30.68 -46.85 -2.83
C ASN A 747 29.28 -47.49 -2.78
N ALA A 748 28.25 -46.68 -2.43
CA ALA A 748 26.87 -47.17 -2.39
C ALA A 748 26.41 -47.63 -3.79
N LEU A 749 26.67 -46.83 -4.84
CA LEU A 749 26.31 -47.18 -6.22
C LEU A 749 27.05 -48.42 -6.74
N GLN A 750 28.34 -48.59 -6.40
CA GLN A 750 29.09 -49.79 -6.78
C GLN A 750 28.44 -51.05 -6.16
N THR A 751 28.07 -51.01 -4.89
CA THR A 751 27.38 -52.10 -4.21
C THR A 751 26.02 -52.42 -4.87
N GLU A 752 25.24 -51.37 -5.14
CA GLU A 752 23.92 -51.47 -5.75
C GLU A 752 23.98 -52.03 -7.17
N ILE A 753 24.96 -51.62 -8.00
CA ILE A 753 25.20 -52.17 -9.33
C ILE A 753 25.46 -53.68 -9.26
N GLY A 754 26.28 -54.13 -8.28
CA GLY A 754 26.52 -55.56 -8.07
C GLY A 754 25.24 -56.33 -7.74
N LEU A 755 24.35 -55.78 -6.93
CA LEU A 755 23.03 -56.35 -6.68
C LEU A 755 22.17 -56.43 -7.94
N TYR A 756 22.12 -55.39 -8.73
CA TYR A 756 21.31 -55.34 -9.96
C TYR A 756 21.83 -56.29 -11.04
N GLN A 757 23.16 -56.46 -11.12
CA GLN A 757 23.76 -57.47 -12.00
C GLN A 757 23.43 -58.90 -11.58
N ALA A 758 23.23 -59.13 -10.27
CA ALA A 758 22.74 -60.37 -9.71
C ALA A 758 21.21 -60.54 -9.74
N ASN A 759 20.50 -59.67 -10.48
CA ASN A 759 19.03 -59.61 -10.55
C ASN A 759 18.37 -59.48 -9.16
N SER A 760 19.01 -58.79 -8.23
CA SER A 760 18.52 -58.55 -6.88
C SER A 760 18.25 -57.06 -6.64
N PRO A 761 17.04 -56.67 -6.22
CA PRO A 761 16.75 -55.29 -5.93
C PRO A 761 17.37 -54.89 -4.60
N CYS A 762 17.81 -53.62 -4.50
CA CYS A 762 18.29 -53.02 -3.27
C CYS A 762 17.19 -52.90 -2.21
N ARG A 763 17.55 -53.15 -0.94
CA ARG A 763 16.66 -52.95 0.22
C ARG A 763 17.30 -51.97 1.20
N SER A 764 16.52 -51.00 1.66
CA SER A 764 16.98 -50.11 2.72
C SER A 764 17.06 -50.89 4.02
N THR A 765 18.21 -50.85 4.68
CA THR A 765 18.34 -51.37 6.04
C THR A 765 17.68 -50.40 7.02
N ASN A 766 16.80 -50.87 7.89
CA ASN A 766 16.32 -50.10 9.04
C ASN A 766 17.50 -49.90 10.01
N ASN A 767 18.31 -48.88 9.81
CA ASN A 767 19.27 -48.37 10.80
C ASN A 767 19.25 -46.87 10.80
#